data_7cfcbc9eaea501d09eb482864a9ad249
#
_entry.id   7cfcbc9eaea501d09eb482864a9ad249
#
_cell.length_a   1.000
_cell.length_b   1.000
_cell.length_c   1.000
_cell.angle_alpha   90.00
_cell.angle_beta   90.00
_cell.angle_gamma   90.00
#
_symmetry.space_group_name_H-M   'P 1'
#
loop_
_entity.id
_entity.type
_entity.pdbx_description
1 polymer ?
#
loop_
_entity_poly.entity_id
_entity_poly.type
_entity_poly.pdbx_seq_one_letter_code
_entity_poly.pdbx_strand_id
1 'polypeptide(L)'
;MKGIFFSFEAVNFWKDECYDFQKQMKIEENMKKTLSLVLFLAFLSYQSQYLIIGKDSISVDKFKTENKYGLENSGIENTVKTYVDFKLLQNFALEKRADTLGYFKKTMAEKEQELREERFYPKEIMQSSLQQYFSSNLIEKKIQVFYVEKTADDKNDYNQIYNDVKSGKITLEKAIIDYTKQKTESFFVKSGNVDVELNRQLELLQPGQFTQLVNSATVAAFAKLVDRRPSLGYIIFGMISYPKNEESEKMKSQIFEALKSGKKFEEVAQLYGSTEAEKKNAGVVMGSPVLPDVVYEAFKNKKQGEYTEPILIGEKYFVFNLYSVIPYQSSEKYNPMFIRDMMDSPFADVAYNKLIESLVKSTDYKEFPDFKKIKKSYQDYLAFKNDKAVLYQFNKDVFTFGDLKTLLSENFKNADKLTKEQWSAFLDSKRGNDVFAVYSRDFVKKPEIKEQLLKTQQNLLADFLFSEWIEKELTNKPELLDDYFKKNQQKYIWEKRADARVAILTDLSIEKDITKEIKDAKNWDALNKKYYGKLNDKQQLMVHFEKGEMSENADVFQVNKVPFEKGIQKVKLGERLLIIAIDGILPSSPMTKEEAMEELRADVREDILAKTIAEQRQKTKIVIEPSFNAELEKNFKK
;
A
#
# COMPACT_ATOMS: atom_id res chain seq x y z
N MET A 1 -0.10 -16.56 -25.05
CA MET A 1 -1.20 -17.13 -24.26
C MET A 1 -1.99 -15.98 -23.68
N LYS A 2 -3.16 -15.71 -24.22
CA LYS A 2 -4.05 -14.69 -23.68
C LYS A 2 -4.87 -15.36 -22.59
N GLY A 3 -4.69 -14.92 -21.34
CA GLY A 3 -5.52 -15.35 -20.23
C GLY A 3 -6.97 -14.92 -20.43
N ILE A 4 -7.87 -15.73 -19.96
CA ILE A 4 -9.31 -15.45 -19.94
C ILE A 4 -9.53 -14.31 -18.96
N PHE A 5 -9.68 -13.08 -19.50
CA PHE A 5 -10.12 -11.91 -18.73
C PHE A 5 -11.65 -11.94 -18.67
N PHE A 6 -12.18 -12.21 -17.50
CA PHE A 6 -13.52 -11.76 -17.14
C PHE A 6 -13.40 -10.64 -16.12
N SER A 7 -14.07 -9.54 -16.48
CA SER A 7 -14.42 -8.34 -15.72
C SER A 7 -13.36 -7.24 -15.54
N PHE A 8 -13.04 -6.56 -16.62
CA PHE A 8 -12.46 -5.21 -16.55
C PHE A 8 -13.53 -4.11 -16.71
N GLU A 9 -14.81 -4.46 -16.83
CA GLU A 9 -15.91 -3.48 -16.94
C GLU A 9 -16.27 -2.81 -15.60
N ALA A 10 -15.95 -3.43 -14.48
CA ALA A 10 -16.20 -2.83 -13.17
C ALA A 10 -15.32 -1.60 -12.87
N VAL A 11 -14.15 -1.49 -13.50
CA VAL A 11 -13.21 -0.38 -13.25
C VAL A 11 -13.55 0.88 -14.06
N ASN A 12 -14.24 0.75 -15.21
CA ASN A 12 -14.65 1.90 -16.01
C ASN A 12 -15.96 2.55 -15.53
N PHE A 13 -16.79 1.83 -14.79
CA PHE A 13 -18.02 2.36 -14.18
C PHE A 13 -17.75 3.48 -13.15
N TRP A 14 -16.57 3.50 -12.56
CA TRP A 14 -16.20 4.46 -11.52
C TRP A 14 -15.77 5.85 -12.03
N LYS A 15 -15.50 5.99 -13.32
CA LYS A 15 -15.09 7.30 -13.89
C LYS A 15 -16.25 8.25 -14.15
N ASP A 16 -17.42 7.73 -14.42
CA ASP A 16 -18.57 8.55 -14.84
C ASP A 16 -19.48 8.98 -13.68
N GLU A 17 -19.54 8.22 -12.57
CA GLU A 17 -20.36 8.59 -11.40
C GLU A 17 -19.80 9.74 -10.54
N CYS A 18 -18.50 10.01 -10.61
CA CYS A 18 -17.94 11.18 -9.92
C CYS A 18 -18.43 12.54 -10.46
N TYR A 19 -18.98 12.56 -11.66
CA TYR A 19 -19.46 13.82 -12.29
C TYR A 19 -20.89 14.17 -11.89
N ASP A 20 -21.74 13.21 -11.56
CA ASP A 20 -23.13 13.45 -11.18
C ASP A 20 -23.33 13.81 -9.68
N PHE A 21 -22.35 13.45 -8.84
CA PHE A 21 -22.40 13.76 -7.40
C PHE A 21 -22.37 15.26 -7.09
N GLN A 22 -21.75 16.06 -7.96
CA GLN A 22 -21.72 17.53 -7.79
C GLN A 22 -23.06 18.21 -8.11
N LYS A 23 -23.94 17.57 -8.85
CA LYS A 23 -25.24 18.12 -9.25
C LYS A 23 -26.33 17.90 -8.20
N GLN A 24 -26.26 16.80 -7.45
CA GLN A 24 -27.20 16.50 -6.38
C GLN A 24 -27.00 17.33 -5.11
N MET A 25 -25.76 17.79 -4.83
CA MET A 25 -25.49 18.62 -3.65
C MET A 25 -26.17 19.99 -3.66
N LYS A 26 -26.56 20.52 -4.82
CA LYS A 26 -27.22 21.83 -4.92
C LYS A 26 -28.72 21.83 -4.58
N ILE A 27 -29.40 20.71 -4.61
CA ILE A 27 -30.82 20.58 -4.37
C ILE A 27 -31.14 20.38 -2.87
N GLU A 28 -30.23 19.76 -2.11
CA GLU A 28 -30.42 19.57 -0.65
C GLU A 28 -30.20 20.81 0.22
N GLU A 29 -29.58 21.85 -0.30
CA GLU A 29 -29.22 23.04 0.49
C GLU A 29 -30.41 23.90 0.87
N ASN A 30 -31.51 23.87 0.11
CA ASN A 30 -32.70 24.68 0.35
C ASN A 30 -33.72 24.04 1.29
N MET A 31 -33.71 22.72 1.50
CA MET A 31 -34.63 22.07 2.47
C MET A 31 -34.08 22.08 3.91
N LYS A 32 -32.78 22.29 4.11
CA LYS A 32 -32.15 22.28 5.44
C LYS A 32 -32.36 23.57 6.24
N LYS A 33 -32.73 24.69 5.60
CA LYS A 33 -32.90 26.01 6.31
C LYS A 33 -34.16 26.10 7.18
N THR A 34 -35.20 25.34 6.91
CA THR A 34 -36.44 25.41 7.67
C THR A 34 -36.51 24.41 8.84
N LEU A 35 -35.76 23.28 8.76
CA LEU A 35 -35.72 22.29 9.85
C LEU A 35 -34.71 22.65 10.95
N SER A 36 -33.78 23.55 10.65
CA SER A 36 -32.73 23.97 11.58
C SER A 36 -33.20 24.87 12.70
N LEU A 37 -34.33 25.59 12.53
CA LEU A 37 -34.82 26.55 13.52
C LEU A 37 -35.60 25.89 14.67
N VAL A 38 -36.26 24.75 14.41
CA VAL A 38 -37.08 24.05 15.43
C VAL A 38 -36.20 23.14 16.31
N LEU A 39 -35.10 22.60 15.79
CA LEU A 39 -34.14 21.82 16.58
C LEU A 39 -33.26 22.68 17.47
N PHE A 40 -33.11 23.97 17.18
CA PHE A 40 -32.29 24.89 17.98
C PHE A 40 -32.91 25.25 19.34
N LEU A 41 -34.23 25.14 19.49
CA LEU A 41 -34.94 25.44 20.74
C LEU A 41 -35.06 24.26 21.70
N ALA A 42 -34.88 23.03 21.25
CA ALA A 42 -34.96 21.84 22.10
C ALA A 42 -33.61 21.47 22.76
N PHE A 43 -32.50 22.13 22.38
CA PHE A 43 -31.14 21.84 22.87
C PHE A 43 -30.64 22.73 24.02
N LEU A 44 -31.51 23.60 24.55
CA LEU A 44 -31.14 24.58 25.59
C LEU A 44 -31.05 24.02 27.02
N SER A 45 -31.10 22.70 27.23
CA SER A 45 -31.02 22.10 28.59
C SER A 45 -29.87 21.08 28.77
N TYR A 46 -29.05 20.79 27.76
CA TYR A 46 -27.79 20.08 27.97
C TYR A 46 -26.66 21.10 27.98
N GLN A 47 -25.87 21.17 29.05
CA GLN A 47 -24.63 21.96 29.08
C GLN A 47 -23.72 21.42 27.98
N SER A 48 -23.66 22.11 26.85
CA SER A 48 -22.89 21.71 25.71
C SER A 48 -21.39 21.90 26.00
N GLN A 49 -20.65 20.78 26.07
CA GLN A 49 -19.21 20.76 26.32
C GLN A 49 -18.46 20.80 24.98
N TYR A 50 -18.49 21.97 24.30
CA TYR A 50 -17.94 22.10 22.96
C TYR A 50 -16.91 23.23 22.84
N LEU A 51 -15.92 22.96 21.97
CA LEU A 51 -15.07 23.98 21.37
C LEU A 51 -15.59 24.23 19.93
N ILE A 52 -15.94 25.47 19.64
CA ILE A 52 -16.47 25.88 18.33
C ILE A 52 -15.41 26.67 17.59
N ILE A 53 -15.05 26.27 16.38
CA ILE A 53 -14.11 26.96 15.48
C ILE A 53 -14.79 27.13 14.13
N GLY A 54 -15.27 28.32 13.82
CA GLY A 54 -16.05 28.60 12.62
C GLY A 54 -17.37 27.81 12.57
N LYS A 55 -17.42 26.79 11.72
CA LYS A 55 -18.58 25.88 11.57
C LYS A 55 -18.38 24.56 12.31
N ASP A 56 -17.18 24.28 12.77
CA ASP A 56 -16.84 23.03 13.44
C ASP A 56 -17.19 23.09 14.93
N SER A 57 -17.86 22.04 15.42
CA SER A 57 -18.17 21.83 16.82
C SER A 57 -17.43 20.57 17.30
N ILE A 58 -16.52 20.73 18.24
CA ILE A 58 -15.63 19.67 18.74
C ILE A 58 -16.05 19.35 20.18
N SER A 59 -16.51 18.12 20.43
CA SER A 59 -16.82 17.67 21.78
C SER A 59 -15.56 17.45 22.61
N VAL A 60 -15.69 17.55 23.94
CA VAL A 60 -14.60 17.27 24.87
C VAL A 60 -13.96 15.90 24.67
N ASP A 61 -14.78 14.85 24.45
CA ASP A 61 -14.25 13.50 24.28
C ASP A 61 -13.46 13.34 22.98
N LYS A 62 -13.93 13.97 21.90
CA LYS A 62 -13.17 14.01 20.64
C LYS A 62 -11.85 14.76 20.82
N PHE A 63 -11.89 15.91 21.47
CA PHE A 63 -10.69 16.71 21.75
C PHE A 63 -9.68 15.92 22.59
N LYS A 64 -10.14 15.27 23.69
CA LYS A 64 -9.29 14.41 24.55
C LYS A 64 -8.62 13.32 23.75
N THR A 65 -9.36 12.64 22.89
CA THR A 65 -8.85 11.53 22.07
C THR A 65 -7.79 12.01 21.07
N GLU A 66 -8.05 13.13 20.40
CA GLU A 66 -7.12 13.68 19.40
C GLU A 66 -5.87 14.33 20.00
N ASN A 67 -5.94 14.82 21.26
CA ASN A 67 -4.89 15.64 21.86
C ASN A 67 -4.33 15.09 23.19
N LYS A 68 -4.47 13.79 23.43
CA LYS A 68 -4.05 13.17 24.71
C LYS A 68 -2.61 13.52 25.08
N TYR A 69 -1.68 13.37 24.14
CA TYR A 69 -0.26 13.67 24.38
C TYR A 69 -0.02 15.13 24.77
N GLY A 70 -0.65 16.08 24.09
CA GLY A 70 -0.54 17.51 24.42
C GLY A 70 -1.10 17.83 25.80
N LEU A 71 -2.28 17.26 26.14
CA LEU A 71 -2.89 17.44 27.45
C LEU A 71 -2.03 16.91 28.60
N GLU A 72 -1.33 15.80 28.39
CA GLU A 72 -0.43 15.19 29.39
C GLU A 72 0.89 15.93 29.55
N ASN A 73 1.43 16.55 28.49
CA ASN A 73 2.80 17.08 28.47
C ASN A 73 2.88 18.63 28.37
N SER A 74 1.90 19.28 27.70
CA SER A 74 1.93 20.71 27.42
C SER A 74 0.90 21.53 28.21
N GLY A 75 0.00 20.85 28.94
CA GLY A 75 -1.09 21.44 29.70
C GLY A 75 -2.29 21.83 28.82
N ILE A 76 -3.41 22.09 29.49
CA ILE A 76 -4.72 22.29 28.82
C ILE A 76 -4.73 23.54 27.95
N GLU A 77 -4.32 24.68 28.49
CA GLU A 77 -4.39 25.97 27.79
C GLU A 77 -3.55 25.96 26.50
N ASN A 78 -2.31 25.49 26.60
CA ASN A 78 -1.41 25.43 25.45
C ASN A 78 -1.91 24.43 24.41
N THR A 79 -2.45 23.29 24.83
CA THR A 79 -3.00 22.28 23.93
C THR A 79 -4.23 22.80 23.19
N VAL A 80 -5.14 23.48 23.88
CA VAL A 80 -6.33 24.10 23.26
C VAL A 80 -5.91 25.18 22.26
N LYS A 81 -4.97 26.05 22.65
CA LYS A 81 -4.44 27.09 21.75
C LYS A 81 -3.84 26.50 20.49
N THR A 82 -2.94 25.54 20.62
CA THR A 82 -2.28 24.86 19.49
C THR A 82 -3.28 24.16 18.57
N TYR A 83 -4.28 23.51 19.14
CA TYR A 83 -5.34 22.87 18.36
C TYR A 83 -6.18 23.89 17.56
N VAL A 84 -6.55 25.01 18.18
CA VAL A 84 -7.26 26.11 17.51
C VAL A 84 -6.41 26.66 16.36
N ASP A 85 -5.12 26.96 16.61
CA ASP A 85 -4.22 27.50 15.60
C ASP A 85 -4.07 26.53 14.41
N PHE A 86 -3.92 25.25 14.69
CA PHE A 86 -3.85 24.21 13.65
C PHE A 86 -5.13 24.15 12.79
N LYS A 87 -6.31 24.24 13.43
CA LYS A 87 -7.60 24.28 12.71
C LYS A 87 -7.76 25.52 11.85
N LEU A 88 -7.30 26.66 12.32
CA LEU A 88 -7.30 27.90 11.55
C LEU A 88 -6.42 27.81 10.31
N LEU A 89 -5.23 27.22 10.45
CA LEU A 89 -4.33 26.98 9.32
C LEU A 89 -4.93 25.99 8.31
N GLN A 90 -5.59 24.94 8.77
CA GLN A 90 -6.31 24.02 7.88
C GLN A 90 -7.40 24.71 7.09
N ASN A 91 -8.21 25.56 7.76
CA ASN A 91 -9.26 26.33 7.09
C ASN A 91 -8.65 27.28 6.05
N PHE A 92 -7.55 27.92 6.37
CA PHE A 92 -6.82 28.78 5.43
C PHE A 92 -6.31 28.00 4.20
N ALA A 93 -5.75 26.81 4.39
CA ALA A 93 -5.33 25.96 3.28
C ALA A 93 -6.50 25.57 2.37
N LEU A 94 -7.68 25.30 2.95
CA LEU A 94 -8.91 25.06 2.19
C LEU A 94 -9.41 26.31 1.45
N GLU A 95 -9.32 27.50 2.05
CA GLU A 95 -9.61 28.77 1.37
C GLU A 95 -8.69 28.97 0.14
N LYS A 96 -7.43 28.51 0.24
CA LYS A 96 -6.47 28.49 -0.88
C LYS A 96 -6.68 27.34 -1.86
N ARG A 97 -7.74 26.52 -1.70
CA ARG A 97 -8.11 25.41 -2.57
C ARG A 97 -7.07 24.31 -2.64
N ALA A 98 -6.32 24.09 -1.55
CA ALA A 98 -5.31 23.04 -1.46
C ALA A 98 -5.88 21.63 -1.77
N ASP A 99 -7.12 21.39 -1.37
CA ASP A 99 -7.87 20.14 -1.63
C ASP A 99 -8.15 19.87 -3.13
N THR A 100 -7.98 20.87 -3.99
CA THR A 100 -8.20 20.72 -5.45
C THR A 100 -6.92 20.36 -6.22
N LEU A 101 -5.76 20.41 -5.57
CA LEU A 101 -4.48 20.12 -6.18
C LEU A 101 -4.35 18.65 -6.59
N GLY A 102 -3.67 18.41 -7.71
CA GLY A 102 -3.55 17.07 -8.29
C GLY A 102 -2.93 16.05 -7.34
N TYR A 103 -1.82 16.41 -6.68
CA TYR A 103 -1.17 15.53 -5.71
C TYR A 103 -2.06 15.24 -4.49
N PHE A 104 -2.80 16.26 -4.00
CA PHE A 104 -3.72 16.10 -2.87
C PHE A 104 -4.79 15.05 -3.17
N LYS A 105 -5.47 15.21 -4.32
CA LYS A 105 -6.47 14.23 -4.78
C LYS A 105 -5.89 12.85 -4.97
N LYS A 106 -4.69 12.77 -5.56
CA LYS A 106 -3.99 11.51 -5.77
C LYS A 106 -3.69 10.81 -4.45
N THR A 107 -3.06 11.50 -3.50
CA THR A 107 -2.70 10.92 -2.20
C THR A 107 -3.93 10.52 -1.39
N MET A 108 -5.02 11.31 -1.45
CA MET A 108 -6.28 10.93 -0.81
C MET A 108 -6.89 9.67 -1.43
N ALA A 109 -6.86 9.54 -2.77
CA ALA A 109 -7.34 8.35 -3.46
C ALA A 109 -6.46 7.12 -3.16
N GLU A 110 -5.14 7.29 -3.12
CA GLU A 110 -4.19 6.23 -2.73
C GLU A 110 -4.44 5.76 -1.29
N LYS A 111 -4.70 6.69 -0.37
CA LYS A 111 -5.04 6.32 1.02
C LYS A 111 -6.39 5.62 1.14
N GLU A 112 -7.39 6.04 0.40
CA GLU A 112 -8.67 5.32 0.34
C GLU A 112 -8.47 3.91 -0.20
N GLN A 113 -7.70 3.76 -1.27
CA GLN A 113 -7.39 2.46 -1.87
C GLN A 113 -6.65 1.54 -0.88
N GLU A 114 -5.63 2.05 -0.18
CA GLU A 114 -4.92 1.32 0.88
C GLU A 114 -5.88 0.81 1.97
N LEU A 115 -6.78 1.68 2.44
CA LEU A 115 -7.77 1.31 3.47
C LEU A 115 -8.77 0.25 2.96
N ARG A 116 -9.13 0.30 1.67
CA ARG A 116 -9.97 -0.73 1.04
C ARG A 116 -9.22 -2.07 0.97
N GLU A 117 -7.98 -2.06 0.53
CA GLU A 117 -7.16 -3.28 0.47
C GLU A 117 -7.01 -3.93 1.86
N GLU A 118 -6.82 -3.13 2.91
CA GLU A 118 -6.60 -3.63 4.26
C GLU A 118 -7.88 -4.03 5.02
N ARG A 119 -9.00 -3.29 4.81
CA ARG A 119 -10.15 -3.32 5.73
C ARG A 119 -11.50 -3.49 5.07
N PHE A 120 -11.55 -3.59 3.74
CA PHE A 120 -12.83 -3.76 3.03
C PHE A 120 -13.50 -5.07 3.41
N TYR A 121 -12.74 -6.16 3.44
CA TYR A 121 -13.21 -7.44 3.92
C TYR A 121 -12.99 -7.58 5.42
N PRO A 122 -13.99 -8.03 6.20
CA PRO A 122 -13.79 -8.40 7.61
C PRO A 122 -12.64 -9.38 7.78
N LYS A 123 -11.89 -9.22 8.86
CA LYS A 123 -10.68 -10.00 9.14
C LYS A 123 -10.94 -11.51 9.07
N GLU A 124 -12.05 -11.96 9.63
CA GLU A 124 -12.44 -13.39 9.69
C GLU A 124 -12.71 -13.94 8.28
N ILE A 125 -13.35 -13.14 7.40
CA ILE A 125 -13.60 -13.52 6.01
C ILE A 125 -12.29 -13.62 5.25
N MET A 126 -11.42 -12.63 5.40
CA MET A 126 -10.12 -12.65 4.76
C MET A 126 -9.28 -13.84 5.22
N GLN A 127 -9.22 -14.09 6.55
CA GLN A 127 -8.51 -15.23 7.14
C GLN A 127 -9.00 -16.55 6.57
N SER A 128 -10.31 -16.77 6.58
CA SER A 128 -10.89 -18.03 6.13
C SER A 128 -10.74 -18.24 4.62
N SER A 129 -10.69 -17.15 3.83
CA SER A 129 -10.47 -17.21 2.39
C SER A 129 -9.00 -17.47 2.05
N LEU A 130 -8.07 -16.84 2.76
CA LEU A 130 -6.63 -17.13 2.66
C LEU A 130 -6.31 -18.56 3.08
N GLN A 131 -6.91 -19.05 4.17
CA GLN A 131 -6.73 -20.43 4.60
C GLN A 131 -7.15 -21.42 3.50
N GLN A 132 -8.27 -21.15 2.84
CA GLN A 132 -8.74 -21.96 1.71
C GLN A 132 -7.80 -21.84 0.51
N TYR A 133 -7.37 -20.64 0.17
CA TYR A 133 -6.40 -20.38 -0.90
C TYR A 133 -5.09 -21.13 -0.64
N PHE A 134 -4.53 -21.04 0.56
CA PHE A 134 -3.27 -21.75 0.90
C PHE A 134 -3.43 -23.25 0.83
N SER A 135 -4.46 -23.82 1.47
CA SER A 135 -4.67 -25.27 1.46
C SER A 135 -4.82 -25.82 0.03
N SER A 136 -5.53 -25.09 -0.81
CA SER A 136 -5.72 -25.47 -2.21
C SER A 136 -4.44 -25.33 -3.07
N ASN A 137 -3.53 -24.43 -2.72
CA ASN A 137 -2.27 -24.20 -3.43
C ASN A 137 -1.08 -25.00 -2.91
N LEU A 138 -1.24 -25.81 -1.85
CA LEU A 138 -0.19 -26.69 -1.38
C LEU A 138 0.24 -27.74 -2.42
N ILE A 139 -0.67 -28.09 -3.33
CA ILE A 139 -0.48 -29.12 -4.34
C ILE A 139 -0.76 -28.54 -5.73
N GLU A 140 0.22 -28.64 -6.61
CA GLU A 140 0.04 -28.37 -8.04
C GLU A 140 -0.52 -29.62 -8.72
N LYS A 141 -1.45 -29.43 -9.66
CA LYS A 141 -2.19 -30.49 -10.35
C LYS A 141 -1.79 -30.50 -11.82
N LYS A 142 -1.31 -31.63 -12.32
CA LYS A 142 -1.03 -31.80 -13.75
C LYS A 142 -2.32 -32.20 -14.45
N ILE A 143 -2.77 -31.38 -15.38
CA ILE A 143 -4.05 -31.59 -16.08
C ILE A 143 -3.84 -31.62 -17.59
N GLN A 144 -4.70 -32.34 -18.24
CA GLN A 144 -4.91 -32.30 -19.69
C GLN A 144 -6.34 -31.83 -19.94
N VAL A 145 -6.52 -30.80 -20.75
CA VAL A 145 -7.81 -30.08 -20.86
C VAL A 145 -8.40 -30.21 -22.25
N PHE A 146 -9.68 -30.56 -22.30
CA PHE A 146 -10.54 -30.35 -23.45
C PHE A 146 -11.31 -29.04 -23.22
N TYR A 147 -11.18 -28.07 -24.15
CA TYR A 147 -11.86 -26.80 -24.06
C TYR A 147 -12.25 -26.31 -25.46
N VAL A 148 -13.51 -25.96 -25.62
CA VAL A 148 -14.08 -25.41 -26.86
C VAL A 148 -14.90 -24.16 -26.53
N GLU A 149 -14.59 -23.08 -27.22
CA GLU A 149 -15.49 -21.93 -27.32
C GLU A 149 -16.48 -22.21 -28.43
N LYS A 150 -17.76 -22.33 -28.08
CA LYS A 150 -18.82 -22.63 -29.02
C LYS A 150 -19.19 -21.42 -29.87
N THR A 151 -19.33 -21.65 -31.16
CA THR A 151 -19.89 -20.67 -32.09
C THR A 151 -21.38 -20.94 -32.31
N ALA A 152 -22.11 -20.00 -32.89
CA ALA A 152 -23.54 -20.14 -33.17
C ALA A 152 -23.83 -21.34 -34.11
N ASP A 153 -22.87 -21.72 -34.95
CA ASP A 153 -22.97 -22.81 -35.92
C ASP A 153 -22.43 -24.15 -35.41
N ASP A 154 -22.01 -24.21 -34.15
CA ASP A 154 -21.46 -25.41 -33.53
C ASP A 154 -22.54 -26.46 -33.34
N LYS A 155 -22.38 -27.62 -34.02
CA LYS A 155 -23.33 -28.74 -34.01
C LYS A 155 -22.84 -29.97 -33.23
N ASN A 156 -21.69 -29.87 -32.55
CA ASN A 156 -21.10 -30.99 -31.85
C ASN A 156 -21.91 -31.37 -30.60
N ASP A 157 -22.11 -32.67 -30.38
CA ASP A 157 -22.64 -33.18 -29.11
C ASP A 157 -21.51 -33.44 -28.12
N TYR A 158 -21.25 -32.43 -27.32
CA TYR A 158 -20.20 -32.50 -26.30
C TYR A 158 -20.50 -33.47 -25.15
N ASN A 159 -21.77 -33.81 -24.90
CA ASN A 159 -22.11 -34.86 -23.92
C ASN A 159 -21.68 -36.23 -24.47
N GLN A 160 -21.92 -36.50 -25.77
CA GLN A 160 -21.46 -37.72 -26.39
C GLN A 160 -19.94 -37.82 -26.43
N ILE A 161 -19.24 -36.72 -26.82
CA ILE A 161 -17.77 -36.67 -26.86
C ILE A 161 -17.19 -36.94 -25.45
N TYR A 162 -17.73 -36.30 -24.41
CA TYR A 162 -17.31 -36.53 -23.02
C TYR A 162 -17.50 -37.99 -22.59
N ASN A 163 -18.65 -38.58 -22.90
CA ASN A 163 -18.95 -39.98 -22.57
C ASN A 163 -18.04 -40.95 -23.32
N ASP A 164 -17.75 -40.70 -24.60
CA ASP A 164 -16.86 -41.50 -25.42
C ASP A 164 -15.39 -41.43 -24.88
N VAL A 165 -14.95 -40.27 -24.42
CA VAL A 165 -13.63 -40.12 -23.75
C VAL A 165 -13.64 -40.85 -22.41
N LYS A 166 -14.65 -40.64 -21.58
CA LYS A 166 -14.74 -41.22 -20.23
C LYS A 166 -14.83 -42.75 -20.25
N SER A 167 -15.50 -43.30 -21.25
CA SER A 167 -15.58 -44.75 -21.45
C SER A 167 -14.37 -45.38 -22.12
N GLY A 168 -13.41 -44.54 -22.59
CA GLY A 168 -12.22 -45.01 -23.31
C GLY A 168 -12.47 -45.38 -24.78
N LYS A 169 -13.63 -45.09 -25.34
CA LYS A 169 -13.94 -45.32 -26.75
C LYS A 169 -13.08 -44.45 -27.67
N ILE A 170 -12.76 -43.24 -27.26
CA ILE A 170 -11.74 -42.37 -27.86
C ILE A 170 -10.80 -41.87 -26.77
N THR A 171 -9.54 -41.58 -27.13
CA THR A 171 -8.62 -40.98 -26.18
C THR A 171 -8.88 -39.48 -26.05
N LEU A 172 -8.49 -38.89 -24.90
CA LEU A 172 -8.62 -37.44 -24.70
C LEU A 172 -7.79 -36.67 -25.74
N GLU A 173 -6.58 -37.14 -26.06
CA GLU A 173 -5.71 -36.54 -27.08
C GLU A 173 -6.43 -36.48 -28.43
N LYS A 174 -7.08 -37.60 -28.84
CA LYS A 174 -7.84 -37.64 -30.09
C LYS A 174 -9.01 -36.66 -30.05
N ALA A 175 -9.75 -36.58 -28.95
CA ALA A 175 -10.83 -35.62 -28.80
C ALA A 175 -10.32 -34.15 -28.87
N ILE A 176 -9.18 -33.86 -28.27
CA ILE A 176 -8.55 -32.53 -28.34
C ILE A 176 -8.18 -32.18 -29.78
N ILE A 177 -7.55 -33.11 -30.52
CA ILE A 177 -7.14 -32.91 -31.93
C ILE A 177 -8.36 -32.70 -32.82
N ASP A 178 -9.38 -33.52 -32.66
CA ASP A 178 -10.52 -33.56 -33.59
C ASP A 178 -11.49 -32.38 -33.39
N TYR A 179 -11.64 -31.88 -32.14
CA TYR A 179 -12.69 -30.94 -31.79
C TYR A 179 -12.18 -29.61 -31.21
N THR A 180 -10.89 -29.47 -30.94
CA THR A 180 -10.34 -28.22 -30.34
C THR A 180 -9.18 -27.70 -31.16
N LYS A 181 -8.75 -26.45 -30.85
CA LYS A 181 -7.50 -25.85 -31.36
C LYS A 181 -6.37 -25.90 -30.33
N GLN A 182 -6.54 -26.69 -29.29
CA GLN A 182 -5.60 -26.73 -28.17
C GLN A 182 -4.49 -27.76 -28.39
N LYS A 183 -3.40 -27.61 -27.61
CA LYS A 183 -2.35 -28.62 -27.55
C LYS A 183 -2.78 -29.80 -26.69
N THR A 184 -2.33 -30.98 -27.05
CA THR A 184 -2.63 -32.23 -26.32
C THR A 184 -1.77 -32.44 -25.09
N GLU A 185 -0.75 -31.59 -24.87
CA GLU A 185 0.19 -31.72 -23.77
C GLU A 185 -0.49 -31.42 -22.44
N SER A 186 -0.17 -32.22 -21.41
CA SER A 186 -0.57 -31.94 -20.05
C SER A 186 0.37 -30.91 -19.39
N PHE A 187 -0.17 -30.08 -18.53
CA PHE A 187 0.59 -29.03 -17.83
C PHE A 187 0.15 -28.93 -16.37
N PHE A 188 1.05 -28.45 -15.53
CA PHE A 188 0.71 -28.18 -14.13
C PHE A 188 -0.06 -26.86 -14.01
N VAL A 189 -0.99 -26.85 -13.06
CA VAL A 189 -1.76 -25.66 -12.66
C VAL A 189 -1.77 -25.56 -11.14
N LYS A 190 -1.91 -24.34 -10.64
CA LYS A 190 -2.26 -24.04 -9.25
C LYS A 190 -3.73 -23.74 -9.14
N SER A 191 -4.26 -23.92 -7.95
CA SER A 191 -5.65 -23.60 -7.64
C SER A 191 -6.02 -22.13 -7.92
N GLY A 192 -5.10 -21.22 -7.71
CA GLY A 192 -5.27 -19.80 -8.04
C GLY A 192 -5.30 -19.48 -9.55
N ASN A 193 -5.00 -20.45 -10.43
CA ASN A 193 -5.01 -20.26 -11.88
C ASN A 193 -6.19 -20.92 -12.59
N VAL A 194 -7.08 -21.54 -11.84
CA VAL A 194 -8.25 -22.23 -12.37
C VAL A 194 -9.51 -21.81 -11.61
N ASP A 195 -10.65 -21.92 -12.27
CA ASP A 195 -11.94 -21.67 -11.65
C ASP A 195 -12.12 -22.47 -10.33
N VAL A 196 -12.79 -21.87 -9.34
CA VAL A 196 -12.94 -22.46 -7.99
C VAL A 196 -13.67 -23.78 -8.04
N GLU A 197 -14.71 -23.93 -8.88
CA GLU A 197 -15.45 -25.18 -8.99
C GLU A 197 -14.63 -26.26 -9.70
N LEU A 198 -13.90 -25.90 -10.75
CA LEU A 198 -12.95 -26.82 -11.40
C LEU A 198 -11.87 -27.27 -10.40
N ASN A 199 -11.33 -26.34 -9.62
CA ASN A 199 -10.36 -26.70 -8.57
C ASN A 199 -10.95 -27.68 -7.55
N ARG A 200 -12.17 -27.41 -7.07
CA ARG A 200 -12.88 -28.29 -6.12
C ARG A 200 -13.03 -29.71 -6.67
N GLN A 201 -13.39 -29.84 -7.94
CA GLN A 201 -13.48 -31.15 -8.60
C GLN A 201 -12.11 -31.82 -8.69
N LEU A 202 -11.09 -31.09 -9.13
CA LEU A 202 -9.71 -31.61 -9.24
C LEU A 202 -9.16 -32.08 -7.89
N GLU A 203 -9.55 -31.46 -6.77
CA GLU A 203 -9.14 -31.89 -5.43
C GLU A 203 -9.67 -33.27 -5.05
N LEU A 204 -10.87 -33.62 -5.51
CA LEU A 204 -11.54 -34.87 -5.21
C LEU A 204 -11.11 -36.04 -6.11
N LEU A 205 -10.47 -35.76 -7.26
CA LEU A 205 -10.10 -36.79 -8.24
C LEU A 205 -8.81 -37.50 -7.85
N GLN A 206 -8.67 -38.73 -8.38
CA GLN A 206 -7.39 -39.44 -8.44
C GLN A 206 -6.76 -39.28 -9.83
N PRO A 207 -5.44 -39.40 -9.98
CA PRO A 207 -4.79 -39.41 -11.28
C PRO A 207 -5.47 -40.42 -12.25
N GLY A 208 -5.72 -40.00 -13.47
CA GLY A 208 -6.45 -40.74 -14.48
C GLY A 208 -7.95 -40.42 -14.58
N GLN A 209 -8.54 -39.82 -13.56
CA GLN A 209 -9.95 -39.46 -13.54
C GLN A 209 -10.24 -38.10 -14.20
N PHE A 210 -11.51 -37.91 -14.59
CA PHE A 210 -12.00 -36.72 -15.29
C PHE A 210 -12.90 -35.88 -14.41
N THR A 211 -12.83 -34.55 -14.56
CA THR A 211 -13.85 -33.63 -14.04
C THR A 211 -15.20 -33.86 -14.74
N GLN A 212 -16.26 -33.32 -14.19
CA GLN A 212 -17.52 -33.24 -14.87
C GLN A 212 -17.42 -32.32 -16.11
N LEU A 213 -18.23 -32.59 -17.13
CA LEU A 213 -18.35 -31.74 -18.30
C LEU A 213 -19.09 -30.45 -17.92
N VAL A 214 -18.45 -29.32 -18.16
CA VAL A 214 -19.11 -28.01 -18.25
C VAL A 214 -19.61 -27.87 -19.69
N ASN A 215 -20.91 -27.76 -19.87
CA ASN A 215 -21.56 -27.68 -21.21
C ASN A 215 -22.58 -26.53 -21.18
N SER A 216 -22.09 -25.28 -21.35
CA SER A 216 -22.91 -24.07 -21.43
C SER A 216 -23.26 -23.68 -22.87
N ALA A 217 -23.97 -22.59 -23.07
CA ALA A 217 -24.26 -22.05 -24.41
C ALA A 217 -22.98 -21.61 -25.16
N THR A 218 -21.91 -21.24 -24.45
CA THR A 218 -20.69 -20.65 -25.03
C THR A 218 -19.45 -21.52 -24.89
N VAL A 219 -19.46 -22.51 -23.97
CA VAL A 219 -18.27 -23.30 -23.64
C VAL A 219 -18.63 -24.77 -23.44
N ALA A 220 -17.77 -25.66 -23.94
CA ALA A 220 -17.69 -27.04 -23.51
C ALA A 220 -16.28 -27.33 -22.97
N ALA A 221 -16.17 -27.79 -21.72
CA ALA A 221 -14.88 -28.03 -21.11
C ALA A 221 -14.91 -29.17 -20.08
N PHE A 222 -13.84 -29.95 -20.03
CA PHE A 222 -13.54 -30.91 -18.98
C PHE A 222 -12.02 -31.15 -18.92
N ALA A 223 -11.55 -31.68 -17.82
CA ALA A 223 -10.14 -31.96 -17.65
C ALA A 223 -9.89 -33.37 -17.10
N LYS A 224 -8.78 -33.98 -17.48
CA LYS A 224 -8.24 -35.17 -16.87
C LYS A 224 -7.15 -34.79 -15.88
N LEU A 225 -7.23 -35.26 -14.63
CA LEU A 225 -6.12 -35.17 -13.71
C LEU A 225 -5.07 -36.21 -14.06
N VAL A 226 -3.86 -35.75 -14.40
CA VAL A 226 -2.76 -36.64 -14.84
C VAL A 226 -1.85 -36.98 -13.66
N ASP A 227 -1.48 -35.97 -12.86
CA ASP A 227 -0.52 -36.10 -11.77
C ASP A 227 -0.66 -34.98 -10.75
N ARG A 228 0.05 -35.09 -9.64
CA ARG A 228 0.16 -34.09 -8.56
C ARG A 228 1.59 -33.92 -8.10
N ARG A 229 1.97 -32.71 -7.72
CA ARG A 229 3.24 -32.45 -7.03
C ARG A 229 3.07 -31.41 -5.92
N PRO A 230 3.90 -31.44 -4.85
CA PRO A 230 3.91 -30.36 -3.85
C PRO A 230 4.24 -29.00 -4.50
N SER A 231 3.58 -27.94 -4.07
CA SER A 231 3.99 -26.60 -4.48
C SER A 231 5.25 -26.15 -3.73
N LEU A 232 6.12 -25.42 -4.40
CA LEU A 232 7.26 -24.76 -3.73
C LEU A 232 6.84 -23.57 -2.88
N GLY A 233 5.57 -23.10 -2.99
CA GLY A 233 5.10 -21.93 -2.31
C GLY A 233 5.43 -20.64 -3.08
N TYR A 234 5.70 -19.57 -2.35
CA TYR A 234 6.13 -18.29 -2.91
C TYR A 234 7.66 -18.27 -2.99
N ILE A 235 8.20 -18.05 -4.18
CA ILE A 235 9.65 -18.10 -4.42
C ILE A 235 10.14 -16.75 -4.96
N ILE A 236 11.38 -16.42 -4.59
CA ILE A 236 12.13 -15.32 -5.15
C ILE A 236 13.40 -15.90 -5.75
N PHE A 237 13.57 -15.72 -7.04
CA PHE A 237 14.75 -16.23 -7.74
C PHE A 237 15.22 -15.26 -8.82
N GLY A 238 16.51 -15.28 -9.10
CA GLY A 238 17.12 -14.61 -10.23
C GLY A 238 17.49 -15.59 -11.34
N MET A 239 17.79 -15.06 -12.53
CA MET A 239 18.19 -15.87 -13.67
C MET A 239 19.29 -15.20 -14.49
N ILE A 240 20.13 -16.03 -15.09
CA ILE A 240 21.08 -15.65 -16.15
C ILE A 240 20.79 -16.56 -17.31
N SER A 241 20.51 -15.99 -18.49
CA SER A 241 20.30 -16.78 -19.71
C SER A 241 21.38 -16.53 -20.74
N TYR A 242 21.70 -17.54 -21.54
CA TYR A 242 22.59 -17.43 -22.69
C TYR A 242 22.15 -18.38 -23.82
N PRO A 243 22.45 -18.05 -25.10
CA PRO A 243 21.97 -18.82 -26.22
C PRO A 243 22.66 -20.22 -26.29
N LYS A 244 21.93 -21.19 -26.83
CA LYS A 244 22.47 -22.52 -27.20
C LYS A 244 23.13 -22.41 -28.57
N ASN A 245 24.46 -22.29 -28.57
CA ASN A 245 25.29 -22.22 -29.75
C ASN A 245 26.68 -22.79 -29.46
N GLU A 246 27.62 -22.64 -30.39
CA GLU A 246 28.98 -23.16 -30.27
C GLU A 246 29.78 -22.54 -29.10
N GLU A 247 29.39 -21.35 -28.61
CA GLU A 247 30.04 -20.68 -27.49
C GLU A 247 29.44 -21.04 -26.12
N SER A 248 28.39 -21.87 -26.08
CA SER A 248 27.65 -22.17 -24.84
C SER A 248 28.53 -22.72 -23.72
N GLU A 249 29.48 -23.61 -24.03
CA GLU A 249 30.40 -24.17 -23.02
C GLU A 249 31.37 -23.13 -22.48
N LYS A 250 31.80 -22.20 -23.31
CA LYS A 250 32.65 -21.07 -22.89
C LYS A 250 31.88 -20.13 -21.96
N MET A 251 30.64 -19.78 -22.32
CA MET A 251 29.76 -18.95 -21.49
C MET A 251 29.45 -19.61 -20.14
N LYS A 252 29.14 -20.91 -20.16
CA LYS A 252 28.98 -21.72 -18.94
C LYS A 252 30.22 -21.59 -18.04
N SER A 253 31.41 -21.86 -18.58
CA SER A 253 32.66 -21.80 -17.82
C SER A 253 32.86 -20.41 -17.20
N GLN A 254 32.69 -19.34 -17.96
CA GLN A 254 32.86 -17.97 -17.48
C GLN A 254 31.90 -17.63 -16.35
N ILE A 255 30.59 -17.98 -16.49
CA ILE A 255 29.57 -17.75 -15.47
C ILE A 255 29.94 -18.49 -14.18
N PHE A 256 30.28 -19.79 -14.28
CA PHE A 256 30.56 -20.60 -13.09
C PHE A 256 31.89 -20.27 -12.44
N GLU A 257 32.93 -19.89 -13.18
CA GLU A 257 34.17 -19.36 -12.64
C GLU A 257 33.93 -18.06 -11.85
N ALA A 258 33.13 -17.15 -12.41
CA ALA A 258 32.77 -15.91 -11.73
C ALA A 258 31.99 -16.17 -10.42
N LEU A 259 31.01 -17.07 -10.44
CA LEU A 259 30.28 -17.48 -9.23
C LEU A 259 31.17 -18.16 -8.20
N LYS A 260 32.06 -19.07 -8.62
CA LYS A 260 33.00 -19.76 -7.73
C LYS A 260 34.08 -18.83 -7.15
N SER A 261 34.42 -17.74 -7.84
CA SER A 261 35.31 -16.69 -7.32
C SER A 261 34.70 -15.82 -6.24
N GLY A 262 33.42 -16.03 -5.88
CA GLY A 262 32.72 -15.30 -4.84
C GLY A 262 32.01 -14.05 -5.32
N LYS A 263 31.88 -13.80 -6.64
CA LYS A 263 31.06 -12.74 -7.16
C LYS A 263 29.57 -13.02 -6.86
N LYS A 264 28.84 -11.98 -6.53
CA LYS A 264 27.39 -12.10 -6.32
C LYS A 264 26.70 -12.48 -7.64
N PHE A 265 25.58 -13.19 -7.53
CA PHE A 265 24.83 -13.63 -8.71
C PHE A 265 24.38 -12.44 -9.59
N GLU A 266 24.03 -11.32 -8.97
CA GLU A 266 23.63 -10.08 -9.65
C GLU A 266 24.78 -9.46 -10.47
N GLU A 267 26.01 -9.51 -9.93
CA GLU A 267 27.20 -9.02 -10.64
C GLU A 267 27.51 -9.89 -11.86
N VAL A 268 27.32 -11.21 -11.71
CA VAL A 268 27.52 -12.15 -12.82
C VAL A 268 26.40 -11.99 -13.86
N ALA A 269 25.17 -11.76 -13.42
CA ALA A 269 24.04 -11.48 -14.32
C ALA A 269 24.25 -10.18 -15.12
N GLN A 270 24.82 -9.15 -14.50
CA GLN A 270 25.17 -7.91 -15.17
C GLN A 270 26.19 -8.11 -16.29
N LEU A 271 27.14 -9.02 -16.09
CA LEU A 271 28.21 -9.30 -17.06
C LEU A 271 27.75 -10.21 -18.20
N TYR A 272 26.96 -11.22 -17.91
CA TYR A 272 26.70 -12.35 -18.81
C TYR A 272 25.21 -12.51 -19.18
N GLY A 273 24.28 -11.79 -18.53
CA GLY A 273 22.87 -11.87 -18.82
C GLY A 273 22.53 -11.47 -20.26
N SER A 274 21.59 -12.18 -20.89
CA SER A 274 21.21 -11.94 -22.29
C SER A 274 20.15 -10.85 -22.46
N THR A 275 19.50 -10.44 -21.39
CA THR A 275 18.43 -9.43 -21.40
C THR A 275 18.76 -8.24 -20.50
N GLU A 276 18.14 -7.09 -20.78
CA GLU A 276 18.31 -5.89 -19.93
C GLU A 276 17.81 -6.10 -18.49
N ALA A 277 16.75 -6.90 -18.31
CA ALA A 277 16.27 -7.27 -16.98
C ALA A 277 17.29 -8.10 -16.20
N GLU A 278 17.92 -9.07 -16.85
CA GLU A 278 18.97 -9.87 -16.23
C GLU A 278 20.17 -9.01 -15.85
N LYS A 279 20.60 -8.09 -16.72
CA LYS A 279 21.73 -7.18 -16.46
C LYS A 279 21.44 -6.18 -15.35
N LYS A 280 20.19 -5.71 -15.25
CA LYS A 280 19.80 -4.67 -14.28
C LYS A 280 19.62 -5.21 -12.87
N ASN A 281 18.96 -6.36 -12.72
CA ASN A 281 18.58 -6.92 -11.42
C ASN A 281 18.56 -8.46 -11.39
N ALA A 282 19.41 -9.11 -12.19
CA ALA A 282 19.46 -10.57 -12.35
C ALA A 282 18.12 -11.19 -12.81
N GLY A 283 17.27 -10.44 -13.51
CA GLY A 283 15.98 -10.93 -13.97
C GLY A 283 15.11 -11.47 -12.82
N VAL A 284 15.13 -10.81 -11.65
CA VAL A 284 14.44 -11.28 -10.45
C VAL A 284 12.96 -11.49 -10.70
N VAL A 285 12.49 -12.68 -10.39
CA VAL A 285 11.08 -13.07 -10.39
C VAL A 285 10.65 -13.31 -8.94
N MET A 286 9.52 -12.72 -8.56
CA MET A 286 8.88 -12.91 -7.27
C MET A 286 7.47 -13.44 -7.51
N GLY A 287 7.04 -14.43 -6.74
CA GLY A 287 5.68 -14.93 -6.82
C GLY A 287 5.58 -16.42 -6.57
N SER A 288 4.45 -16.97 -6.97
CA SER A 288 4.19 -18.40 -6.89
C SER A 288 3.91 -18.98 -8.29
N PRO A 289 4.87 -18.93 -9.22
CA PRO A 289 4.68 -19.41 -10.57
C PRO A 289 4.52 -20.93 -10.59
N VAL A 290 3.79 -21.45 -11.57
CA VAL A 290 3.90 -22.87 -11.94
C VAL A 290 5.13 -23.02 -12.81
N LEU A 291 6.14 -23.68 -12.26
CA LEU A 291 7.41 -23.84 -12.95
C LEU A 291 7.35 -25.00 -13.97
N PRO A 292 8.06 -24.89 -15.11
CA PRO A 292 8.32 -26.05 -15.96
C PRO A 292 8.95 -27.19 -15.16
N ASP A 293 8.65 -28.43 -15.53
CA ASP A 293 9.10 -29.61 -14.78
C ASP A 293 10.62 -29.60 -14.52
N VAL A 294 11.42 -29.25 -15.53
CA VAL A 294 12.89 -29.19 -15.42
C VAL A 294 13.37 -28.14 -14.40
N VAL A 295 12.67 -27.01 -14.28
CA VAL A 295 12.99 -25.95 -13.32
C VAL A 295 12.52 -26.32 -11.93
N TYR A 296 11.32 -26.90 -11.82
CA TYR A 296 10.78 -27.40 -10.56
C TYR A 296 11.72 -28.45 -9.94
N GLU A 297 12.15 -29.45 -10.73
CA GLU A 297 13.09 -30.48 -10.29
C GLU A 297 14.42 -29.90 -9.82
N ALA A 298 14.91 -28.87 -10.51
CA ALA A 298 16.15 -28.20 -10.11
C ALA A 298 15.98 -27.42 -8.78
N PHE A 299 14.82 -26.86 -8.50
CA PHE A 299 14.57 -26.05 -7.31
C PHE A 299 14.16 -26.84 -6.07
N LYS A 300 13.42 -27.95 -6.25
CA LYS A 300 12.79 -28.66 -5.12
C LYS A 300 13.73 -29.06 -3.98
N ASN A 301 15.04 -29.22 -4.27
CA ASN A 301 16.06 -29.60 -3.30
C ASN A 301 17.10 -28.49 -3.04
N LYS A 302 16.93 -27.29 -3.62
CA LYS A 302 17.87 -26.18 -3.43
C LYS A 302 17.57 -25.43 -2.14
N LYS A 303 18.65 -25.02 -1.48
CA LYS A 303 18.59 -24.11 -0.34
C LYS A 303 18.67 -22.66 -0.82
N GLN A 304 18.21 -21.75 0.03
CA GLN A 304 18.36 -20.32 -0.22
C GLN A 304 19.84 -19.95 -0.48
N GLY A 305 20.08 -19.17 -1.52
CA GLY A 305 21.41 -18.76 -1.98
C GLY A 305 22.10 -19.73 -2.92
N GLU A 306 21.53 -20.92 -3.16
CA GLU A 306 22.10 -21.88 -4.12
C GLU A 306 21.62 -21.63 -5.54
N TYR A 307 22.53 -21.75 -6.51
CA TYR A 307 22.22 -21.66 -7.92
C TYR A 307 22.17 -23.05 -8.59
N THR A 308 21.48 -23.13 -9.72
CA THR A 308 21.32 -24.36 -10.48
C THR A 308 22.48 -24.58 -11.45
N GLU A 309 22.66 -25.83 -11.89
CA GLU A 309 23.35 -26.07 -13.16
C GLU A 309 22.55 -25.47 -14.33
N PRO A 310 23.20 -25.27 -15.51
CA PRO A 310 22.50 -24.74 -16.67
C PRO A 310 21.34 -25.64 -17.10
N ILE A 311 20.15 -25.08 -17.25
CA ILE A 311 18.93 -25.77 -17.68
C ILE A 311 18.57 -25.30 -19.08
N LEU A 312 18.47 -26.20 -20.04
CA LEU A 312 18.02 -25.88 -21.39
C LEU A 312 16.51 -25.71 -21.44
N ILE A 313 16.06 -24.52 -21.82
CA ILE A 313 14.65 -24.20 -22.03
C ILE A 313 14.51 -23.53 -23.40
N GLY A 314 13.92 -24.25 -24.37
CA GLY A 314 13.90 -23.82 -25.77
C GLY A 314 15.32 -23.72 -26.33
N GLU A 315 15.67 -22.57 -26.89
CA GLU A 315 16.96 -22.30 -27.53
C GLU A 315 17.95 -21.57 -26.60
N LYS A 316 17.72 -21.58 -25.27
CA LYS A 316 18.60 -20.93 -24.30
C LYS A 316 18.87 -21.83 -23.10
N TYR A 317 20.06 -21.67 -22.56
CA TYR A 317 20.41 -22.16 -21.22
C TYR A 317 20.09 -21.10 -20.18
N PHE A 318 19.60 -21.55 -19.02
CA PHE A 318 19.28 -20.72 -17.86
C PHE A 318 20.02 -21.25 -16.64
N VAL A 319 20.65 -20.36 -15.90
CA VAL A 319 21.16 -20.59 -14.55
C VAL A 319 20.27 -19.79 -13.61
N PHE A 320 19.67 -20.44 -12.64
CA PHE A 320 18.79 -19.79 -11.66
C PHE A 320 19.47 -19.72 -10.29
N ASN A 321 19.25 -18.65 -9.55
CA ASN A 321 19.65 -18.53 -8.15
C ASN A 321 18.40 -18.38 -7.28
N LEU A 322 18.24 -19.24 -6.27
CA LEU A 322 17.11 -19.24 -5.39
C LEU A 322 17.37 -18.30 -4.20
N TYR A 323 16.80 -17.10 -4.22
CA TYR A 323 16.98 -16.11 -3.14
C TYR A 323 16.16 -16.42 -1.91
N SER A 324 14.92 -16.88 -2.08
CA SER A 324 14.03 -17.20 -0.95
C SER A 324 12.94 -18.17 -1.35
N VAL A 325 12.50 -18.97 -0.39
CA VAL A 325 11.29 -19.81 -0.46
C VAL A 325 10.44 -19.48 0.75
N ILE A 326 9.21 -19.05 0.52
CA ILE A 326 8.21 -18.80 1.56
C ILE A 326 7.12 -19.86 1.37
N PRO A 327 7.11 -20.94 2.17
CA PRO A 327 6.08 -21.96 2.05
C PRO A 327 4.69 -21.37 2.30
N TYR A 328 3.67 -21.93 1.66
CA TYR A 328 2.30 -21.65 2.04
C TYR A 328 2.04 -22.20 3.43
N GLN A 329 1.97 -21.30 4.40
CA GLN A 329 1.66 -21.63 5.79
C GLN A 329 0.40 -20.87 6.22
N SER A 330 -0.42 -21.53 7.03
CA SER A 330 -1.49 -20.90 7.78
C SER A 330 -0.87 -20.06 8.91
N SER A 331 -0.26 -18.92 8.62
CA SER A 331 0.25 -18.04 9.66
C SER A 331 -0.81 -17.01 10.03
N GLU A 332 -0.94 -16.71 11.33
CA GLU A 332 -1.78 -15.64 11.85
C GLU A 332 -1.33 -14.24 11.36
N LYS A 333 -0.11 -14.13 10.83
CA LYS A 333 0.44 -12.91 10.27
C LYS A 333 0.19 -12.88 8.76
N TYR A 334 -0.77 -12.04 8.35
CA TYR A 334 -1.01 -11.75 6.94
C TYR A 334 0.21 -11.14 6.29
N ASN A 335 0.68 -11.78 5.22
CA ASN A 335 1.57 -11.15 4.29
C ASN A 335 0.70 -10.45 3.22
N PRO A 336 0.81 -9.13 3.02
CA PRO A 336 0.04 -8.40 2.00
C PRO A 336 0.18 -8.98 0.59
N MET A 337 1.32 -9.60 0.28
CA MET A 337 1.53 -10.27 -1.02
C MET A 337 0.57 -11.45 -1.22
N PHE A 338 0.33 -12.27 -0.20
CA PHE A 338 -0.60 -13.40 -0.31
C PHE A 338 -2.05 -12.94 -0.45
N ILE A 339 -2.43 -11.84 0.21
CA ILE A 339 -3.75 -11.25 0.04
C ILE A 339 -3.92 -10.80 -1.41
N ARG A 340 -2.92 -10.12 -1.98
CA ARG A 340 -2.96 -9.68 -3.37
C ARG A 340 -3.07 -10.86 -4.33
N ASP A 341 -2.20 -11.88 -4.19
CA ASP A 341 -2.24 -13.08 -5.03
C ASP A 341 -3.60 -13.78 -4.97
N MET A 342 -4.20 -13.88 -3.78
CA MET A 342 -5.54 -14.44 -3.61
C MET A 342 -6.61 -13.58 -4.29
N MET A 343 -6.55 -12.26 -4.11
CA MET A 343 -7.53 -11.33 -4.69
C MET A 343 -7.39 -11.18 -6.21
N ASP A 344 -6.19 -11.41 -6.76
CA ASP A 344 -5.94 -11.45 -8.21
C ASP A 344 -6.27 -12.82 -8.84
N SER A 345 -6.75 -13.77 -8.03
CA SER A 345 -7.13 -15.12 -8.45
C SER A 345 -8.64 -15.33 -8.37
N PRO A 346 -9.20 -16.42 -8.95
CA PRO A 346 -10.60 -16.80 -8.76
C PRO A 346 -11.04 -16.96 -7.29
N PHE A 347 -10.10 -17.05 -6.34
CA PHE A 347 -10.43 -17.07 -4.91
C PHE A 347 -10.93 -15.72 -4.38
N ALA A 348 -10.81 -14.64 -5.14
CA ALA A 348 -11.51 -13.37 -4.85
C ALA A 348 -13.02 -13.60 -4.75
N ASP A 349 -13.60 -14.45 -5.60
CA ASP A 349 -15.01 -14.81 -5.56
C ASP A 349 -15.39 -15.55 -4.26
N VAL A 350 -14.48 -16.33 -3.68
CA VAL A 350 -14.69 -16.98 -2.39
C VAL A 350 -14.83 -15.94 -1.28
N ALA A 351 -13.93 -14.95 -1.24
CA ALA A 351 -13.98 -13.86 -0.28
C ALA A 351 -15.24 -13.00 -0.50
N TYR A 352 -15.56 -12.67 -1.75
CA TYR A 352 -16.77 -11.95 -2.14
C TYR A 352 -18.03 -12.68 -1.67
N ASN A 353 -18.19 -13.97 -2.01
CA ASN A 353 -19.38 -14.74 -1.65
C ASN A 353 -19.55 -14.85 -0.12
N LYS A 354 -18.46 -15.08 0.63
CA LYS A 354 -18.49 -15.07 2.10
C LYS A 354 -18.92 -13.71 2.66
N LEU A 355 -18.44 -12.60 2.04
CA LEU A 355 -18.86 -11.25 2.43
C LEU A 355 -20.37 -11.07 2.20
N ILE A 356 -20.87 -11.40 1.00
CA ILE A 356 -22.30 -11.30 0.68
C ILE A 356 -23.14 -12.15 1.65
N GLU A 357 -22.74 -13.39 1.92
CA GLU A 357 -23.42 -14.23 2.90
C GLU A 357 -23.48 -13.59 4.29
N SER A 358 -22.38 -12.96 4.71
CA SER A 358 -22.32 -12.25 6.00
C SER A 358 -23.27 -11.05 6.01
N LEU A 359 -23.26 -10.24 4.93
CA LEU A 359 -24.11 -9.05 4.82
C LEU A 359 -25.61 -9.37 4.78
N VAL A 360 -26.02 -10.41 4.02
CA VAL A 360 -27.43 -10.83 3.96
C VAL A 360 -27.91 -11.55 5.21
N LYS A 361 -27.01 -11.96 6.11
CA LYS A 361 -27.35 -12.49 7.44
C LYS A 361 -27.32 -11.40 8.52
N SER A 362 -26.87 -10.19 8.21
CA SER A 362 -26.78 -9.10 9.17
C SER A 362 -28.16 -8.52 9.51
N THR A 363 -28.23 -7.76 10.59
CA THR A 363 -29.45 -7.02 10.98
C THR A 363 -29.80 -5.88 10.03
N ASP A 364 -28.86 -5.44 9.22
CA ASP A 364 -29.01 -4.35 8.25
C ASP A 364 -29.69 -4.81 6.96
N TYR A 365 -29.80 -6.12 6.74
CA TYR A 365 -30.48 -6.73 5.59
C TYR A 365 -31.88 -7.20 5.96
N LYS A 366 -32.85 -6.94 5.09
CA LYS A 366 -34.21 -7.42 5.21
C LYS A 366 -34.73 -7.90 3.86
N GLU A 367 -35.20 -9.16 3.79
CA GLU A 367 -35.85 -9.73 2.62
C GLU A 367 -37.38 -9.76 2.82
N PHE A 368 -38.11 -9.43 1.75
CA PHE A 368 -39.56 -9.39 1.77
C PHE A 368 -40.16 -10.62 1.03
N PRO A 369 -41.38 -11.05 1.38
CA PRO A 369 -41.99 -12.26 0.82
C PRO A 369 -42.09 -12.26 -0.71
N ASP A 370 -42.28 -11.08 -1.33
CA ASP A 370 -42.39 -10.95 -2.79
C ASP A 370 -41.13 -11.34 -3.52
N PHE A 371 -39.95 -11.12 -2.93
CA PHE A 371 -38.70 -11.61 -3.51
C PHE A 371 -38.67 -13.15 -3.61
N LYS A 372 -39.06 -13.84 -2.53
CA LYS A 372 -39.16 -15.31 -2.52
C LYS A 372 -40.15 -15.83 -3.54
N LYS A 373 -41.23 -15.09 -3.79
CA LYS A 373 -42.25 -15.45 -4.75
C LYS A 373 -41.73 -15.39 -6.18
N ILE A 374 -41.17 -14.26 -6.60
CA ILE A 374 -40.64 -14.06 -7.97
C ILE A 374 -39.39 -14.89 -8.25
N LYS A 375 -38.68 -15.32 -7.21
CA LYS A 375 -37.47 -16.12 -7.32
C LYS A 375 -37.72 -17.58 -7.70
N LYS A 376 -38.93 -18.11 -7.54
CA LYS A 376 -39.26 -19.52 -7.81
C LYS A 376 -39.11 -19.90 -9.27
N SER A 377 -39.51 -19.00 -10.18
CA SER A 377 -39.37 -19.19 -11.62
C SER A 377 -39.49 -17.86 -12.37
N TYR A 378 -39.03 -17.87 -13.63
CA TYR A 378 -39.23 -16.72 -14.55
C TYR A 378 -40.70 -16.44 -14.82
N GLN A 379 -41.57 -17.49 -14.83
CA GLN A 379 -43.01 -17.34 -15.00
C GLN A 379 -43.66 -16.63 -13.81
N ASP A 380 -43.21 -16.89 -12.55
CA ASP A 380 -43.69 -16.17 -11.38
C ASP A 380 -43.28 -14.71 -11.42
N TYR A 381 -42.08 -14.38 -11.92
CA TYR A 381 -41.67 -13.01 -12.18
C TYR A 381 -42.59 -12.34 -13.23
N LEU A 382 -42.86 -12.94 -14.35
CA LEU A 382 -43.75 -12.40 -15.42
C LEU A 382 -45.18 -12.18 -14.92
N ALA A 383 -45.66 -13.03 -14.00
CA ALA A 383 -46.99 -12.95 -13.41
C ALA A 383 -47.09 -11.82 -12.36
N PHE A 384 -45.98 -11.34 -11.82
CA PHE A 384 -45.97 -10.33 -10.81
C PHE A 384 -46.17 -8.90 -11.39
N LYS A 385 -47.04 -8.06 -10.78
CA LYS A 385 -47.48 -6.82 -11.40
C LYS A 385 -47.27 -5.56 -10.54
N ASN A 386 -46.78 -5.73 -9.29
CA ASN A 386 -46.65 -4.58 -8.39
C ASN A 386 -45.21 -4.00 -8.48
N ASP A 387 -45.00 -3.01 -9.33
CA ASP A 387 -43.70 -2.37 -9.55
C ASP A 387 -43.15 -1.67 -8.27
N LYS A 388 -44.04 -1.29 -7.33
CA LYS A 388 -43.66 -0.66 -6.06
C LYS A 388 -43.33 -1.67 -4.95
N ALA A 389 -43.51 -2.96 -5.19
CA ALA A 389 -43.20 -3.97 -4.19
C ALA A 389 -41.72 -3.95 -3.84
N VAL A 390 -41.43 -3.84 -2.55
CA VAL A 390 -40.06 -3.96 -2.03
C VAL A 390 -39.67 -5.42 -2.01
N LEU A 391 -38.58 -5.76 -2.68
CA LEU A 391 -38.04 -7.11 -2.74
C LEU A 391 -37.08 -7.38 -1.59
N TYR A 392 -36.16 -6.45 -1.36
CA TYR A 392 -35.21 -6.49 -0.23
C TYR A 392 -34.74 -5.07 0.09
N GLN A 393 -34.14 -4.93 1.25
CA GLN A 393 -33.54 -3.70 1.75
C GLN A 393 -32.19 -4.03 2.38
N PHE A 394 -31.20 -3.14 2.19
CA PHE A 394 -29.95 -3.19 2.92
C PHE A 394 -29.58 -1.77 3.39
N ASN A 395 -29.35 -1.61 4.69
CA ASN A 395 -29.25 -0.30 5.33
C ASN A 395 -30.54 0.54 5.06
N LYS A 396 -30.35 1.71 4.41
CA LYS A 396 -31.44 2.61 4.02
C LYS A 396 -31.87 2.43 2.58
N ASP A 397 -31.17 1.62 1.81
CA ASP A 397 -31.43 1.42 0.40
C ASP A 397 -32.45 0.31 0.18
N VAL A 398 -33.48 0.65 -0.60
CA VAL A 398 -34.62 -0.21 -0.89
C VAL A 398 -34.59 -0.60 -2.36
N PHE A 399 -34.74 -1.88 -2.63
CA PHE A 399 -34.75 -2.44 -3.97
C PHE A 399 -36.14 -2.98 -4.31
N THR A 400 -36.74 -2.44 -5.39
CA THR A 400 -38.11 -2.73 -5.76
C THR A 400 -38.20 -3.68 -6.96
N PHE A 401 -39.40 -4.22 -7.20
CA PHE A 401 -39.67 -4.98 -8.39
C PHE A 401 -39.53 -4.13 -9.66
N GLY A 402 -39.89 -2.85 -9.62
CA GLY A 402 -39.70 -1.90 -10.72
C GLY A 402 -38.26 -1.74 -11.15
N ASP A 403 -37.32 -1.65 -10.16
CA ASP A 403 -35.88 -1.59 -10.44
C ASP A 403 -35.41 -2.84 -11.16
N LEU A 404 -35.81 -4.03 -10.66
CA LEU A 404 -35.47 -5.31 -11.29
C LEU A 404 -36.04 -5.41 -12.71
N LYS A 405 -37.27 -4.97 -12.93
CA LYS A 405 -37.94 -5.00 -14.22
C LYS A 405 -37.24 -4.09 -15.24
N THR A 406 -36.83 -2.90 -14.85
CA THR A 406 -36.07 -1.98 -15.68
C THR A 406 -34.75 -2.62 -16.11
N LEU A 407 -33.99 -3.17 -15.16
CA LEU A 407 -32.72 -3.84 -15.45
C LEU A 407 -32.88 -4.99 -16.46
N LEU A 408 -33.90 -5.83 -16.28
CA LEU A 408 -34.13 -6.99 -17.14
C LEU A 408 -34.57 -6.59 -18.55
N SER A 409 -35.35 -5.51 -18.69
CA SER A 409 -35.79 -5.01 -20.01
C SER A 409 -34.64 -4.46 -20.83
N GLU A 410 -33.63 -3.89 -20.18
CA GLU A 410 -32.48 -3.27 -20.84
C GLU A 410 -31.39 -4.29 -21.21
N ASN A 411 -31.16 -5.28 -20.34
CA ASN A 411 -29.93 -6.08 -20.40
C ASN A 411 -30.13 -7.59 -20.59
N PHE A 412 -31.36 -8.14 -20.56
CA PHE A 412 -31.53 -9.59 -20.44
C PHE A 412 -32.52 -10.19 -21.49
N LYS A 413 -32.01 -10.45 -22.69
CA LYS A 413 -32.82 -10.93 -23.84
C LYS A 413 -33.19 -12.43 -23.79
N ASN A 414 -32.64 -13.24 -22.87
CA ASN A 414 -32.81 -14.71 -22.85
C ASN A 414 -33.23 -15.23 -21.45
N ALA A 415 -33.89 -14.46 -20.65
CA ALA A 415 -34.34 -14.87 -19.29
C ALA A 415 -35.37 -16.04 -19.36
N ASP A 416 -36.12 -16.13 -20.45
CA ASP A 416 -37.11 -17.18 -20.73
C ASP A 416 -36.47 -18.58 -20.92
N LYS A 417 -35.17 -18.64 -21.23
CA LYS A 417 -34.43 -19.88 -21.45
C LYS A 417 -33.79 -20.44 -20.19
N LEU A 418 -33.84 -19.72 -19.08
CA LEU A 418 -33.23 -20.17 -17.83
C LEU A 418 -34.08 -21.26 -17.15
N THR A 419 -33.42 -22.28 -16.60
CA THR A 419 -34.06 -23.19 -15.65
C THR A 419 -34.48 -22.46 -14.37
N LYS A 420 -35.32 -23.09 -13.54
CA LYS A 420 -35.73 -22.49 -12.26
C LYS A 420 -34.52 -22.22 -11.34
N GLU A 421 -33.58 -23.14 -11.34
CA GLU A 421 -32.34 -23.05 -10.56
C GLU A 421 -31.46 -21.89 -11.06
N GLN A 422 -31.28 -21.77 -12.38
CA GLN A 422 -30.51 -20.68 -13.00
C GLN A 422 -31.17 -19.32 -12.75
N TRP A 423 -32.50 -19.24 -12.85
CA TRP A 423 -33.25 -18.03 -12.52
C TRP A 423 -33.11 -17.63 -11.08
N SER A 424 -33.23 -18.60 -10.15
CA SER A 424 -33.03 -18.37 -8.73
C SER A 424 -31.62 -17.86 -8.43
N ALA A 425 -30.59 -18.50 -8.99
CA ALA A 425 -29.20 -18.12 -8.84
C ALA A 425 -28.91 -16.72 -9.40
N PHE A 426 -29.51 -16.38 -10.55
CA PHE A 426 -29.43 -15.04 -11.13
C PHE A 426 -29.96 -13.96 -10.17
N LEU A 427 -31.16 -14.19 -9.58
CA LEU A 427 -31.73 -13.22 -8.62
C LEU A 427 -30.90 -13.13 -7.32
N ASP A 428 -30.32 -14.23 -6.86
CA ASP A 428 -29.41 -14.20 -5.72
C ASP A 428 -28.15 -13.42 -6.02
N SER A 429 -27.58 -13.59 -7.23
CA SER A 429 -26.42 -12.83 -7.67
C SER A 429 -26.74 -11.33 -7.78
N LYS A 430 -27.90 -10.98 -8.38
CA LYS A 430 -28.34 -9.58 -8.46
C LYS A 430 -28.50 -8.94 -7.09
N ARG A 431 -29.17 -9.62 -6.16
CA ARG A 431 -29.29 -9.18 -4.76
C ARG A 431 -27.91 -9.00 -4.12
N GLY A 432 -27.01 -9.96 -4.32
CA GLY A 432 -25.64 -9.90 -3.81
C GLY A 432 -24.90 -8.66 -4.32
N ASN A 433 -24.98 -8.39 -5.61
CA ASN A 433 -24.37 -7.23 -6.25
C ASN A 433 -24.91 -5.90 -5.70
N ASP A 434 -26.22 -5.81 -5.49
CA ASP A 434 -26.85 -4.61 -4.92
C ASP A 434 -26.39 -4.36 -3.49
N VAL A 435 -26.39 -5.40 -2.66
CA VAL A 435 -25.88 -5.32 -1.27
C VAL A 435 -24.41 -4.93 -1.25
N PHE A 436 -23.60 -5.50 -2.14
CA PHE A 436 -22.19 -5.17 -2.29
C PHE A 436 -21.97 -3.71 -2.71
N ALA A 437 -22.75 -3.22 -3.67
CA ALA A 437 -22.66 -1.84 -4.14
C ALA A 437 -22.93 -0.84 -3.01
N VAL A 438 -23.98 -1.09 -2.21
CA VAL A 438 -24.28 -0.26 -1.02
C VAL A 438 -23.15 -0.38 0.01
N TYR A 439 -22.69 -1.57 0.32
CA TYR A 439 -21.59 -1.79 1.27
C TYR A 439 -20.32 -1.06 0.82
N SER A 440 -19.97 -1.19 -0.46
CA SER A 440 -18.79 -0.55 -1.04
C SER A 440 -18.89 0.99 -1.01
N ARG A 441 -20.06 1.53 -1.40
CA ARG A 441 -20.35 2.98 -1.34
C ARG A 441 -20.24 3.52 0.09
N ASP A 442 -20.75 2.76 1.06
CA ASP A 442 -20.84 3.19 2.45
C ASP A 442 -19.56 2.87 3.25
N PHE A 443 -18.59 2.18 2.65
CA PHE A 443 -17.31 1.84 3.29
C PHE A 443 -16.58 3.06 3.85
N VAL A 444 -16.46 4.12 3.04
CA VAL A 444 -15.78 5.36 3.45
C VAL A 444 -16.53 6.16 4.52
N LYS A 445 -17.78 5.82 4.77
CA LYS A 445 -18.63 6.46 5.83
C LYS A 445 -18.44 5.79 7.18
N LYS A 446 -17.81 4.62 7.25
CA LYS A 446 -17.51 3.92 8.51
C LYS A 446 -16.65 4.83 9.39
N PRO A 447 -16.96 4.97 10.70
CA PRO A 447 -16.28 5.92 11.58
C PRO A 447 -14.75 5.78 11.54
N GLU A 448 -14.25 4.55 11.62
CA GLU A 448 -12.82 4.23 11.65
C GLU A 448 -12.10 4.53 10.32
N ILE A 449 -12.80 4.41 9.18
CA ILE A 449 -12.25 4.74 7.86
C ILE A 449 -12.25 6.26 7.66
N LYS A 450 -13.36 6.91 8.01
CA LYS A 450 -13.50 8.36 7.94
C LYS A 450 -12.45 9.07 8.78
N GLU A 451 -12.14 8.55 9.97
CA GLU A 451 -11.11 9.09 10.84
C GLU A 451 -9.71 9.04 10.18
N GLN A 452 -9.36 7.89 9.59
CA GLN A 452 -8.08 7.73 8.88
C GLN A 452 -7.96 8.69 7.68
N LEU A 453 -9.01 8.78 6.88
CA LEU A 453 -9.06 9.71 5.74
C LEU A 453 -8.96 11.17 6.20
N LEU A 454 -9.66 11.54 7.28
CA LEU A 454 -9.57 12.89 7.86
C LEU A 454 -8.15 13.21 8.34
N LYS A 455 -7.49 12.27 9.01
CA LYS A 455 -6.10 12.45 9.46
C LYS A 455 -5.16 12.66 8.27
N THR A 456 -5.30 11.87 7.21
CA THR A 456 -4.52 12.05 5.98
C THR A 456 -4.77 13.41 5.34
N GLN A 457 -6.03 13.83 5.24
CA GLN A 457 -6.40 15.16 4.76
C GLN A 457 -5.74 16.27 5.59
N GLN A 458 -5.77 16.16 6.92
CA GLN A 458 -5.17 17.14 7.81
C GLN A 458 -3.65 17.26 7.61
N ASN A 459 -2.96 16.16 7.42
CA ASN A 459 -1.53 16.16 7.13
C ASN A 459 -1.24 16.84 5.77
N LEU A 460 -1.99 16.51 4.73
CA LEU A 460 -1.83 17.12 3.41
C LEU A 460 -2.10 18.63 3.40
N LEU A 461 -3.05 19.10 4.20
CA LEU A 461 -3.29 20.55 4.37
C LEU A 461 -2.12 21.23 5.07
N ALA A 462 -1.50 20.57 6.07
CA ALA A 462 -0.29 21.08 6.71
C ALA A 462 0.90 21.10 5.73
N ASP A 463 1.13 20.01 4.99
CA ASP A 463 2.19 19.91 3.99
C ASP A 463 2.08 21.01 2.92
N PHE A 464 0.87 21.29 2.45
CA PHE A 464 0.61 22.40 1.52
C PHE A 464 1.10 23.75 2.08
N LEU A 465 0.79 24.04 3.34
CA LEU A 465 1.19 25.31 3.95
C LEU A 465 2.71 25.47 4.00
N PHE A 466 3.42 24.43 4.44
CA PHE A 466 4.86 24.49 4.62
C PHE A 466 5.65 24.37 3.31
N SER A 467 5.26 23.42 2.45
CA SER A 467 6.06 23.07 1.27
C SER A 467 5.70 23.86 0.02
N GLU A 468 4.47 24.36 -0.11
CA GLU A 468 4.04 25.06 -1.30
C GLU A 468 3.71 26.53 -1.04
N TRP A 469 2.81 26.80 -0.09
CA TRP A 469 2.31 28.16 0.06
C TRP A 469 3.37 29.09 0.61
N ILE A 470 4.07 28.74 1.71
CA ILE A 470 5.12 29.58 2.29
C ILE A 470 6.29 29.73 1.34
N GLU A 471 6.73 28.66 0.68
CA GLU A 471 7.83 28.73 -0.29
C GLU A 471 7.49 29.60 -1.50
N LYS A 472 6.25 29.58 -1.97
CA LYS A 472 5.78 30.50 -3.00
C LYS A 472 5.76 31.95 -2.53
N GLU A 473 5.32 32.22 -1.29
CA GLU A 473 5.35 33.57 -0.71
C GLU A 473 6.81 34.09 -0.62
N LEU A 474 7.74 33.27 -0.14
CA LEU A 474 9.15 33.63 -0.04
C LEU A 474 9.81 33.83 -1.42
N THR A 475 9.41 33.05 -2.42
CA THR A 475 9.92 33.17 -3.78
C THR A 475 9.37 34.41 -4.48
N ASN A 476 8.09 34.70 -4.31
CA ASN A 476 7.41 35.84 -4.94
C ASN A 476 7.71 37.18 -4.24
N LYS A 477 8.10 37.14 -2.97
CA LYS A 477 8.35 38.31 -2.13
C LYS A 477 9.68 38.15 -1.38
N PRO A 478 10.81 38.15 -2.10
CA PRO A 478 12.13 37.99 -1.49
C PRO A 478 12.48 39.12 -0.48
N GLU A 479 11.82 40.26 -0.60
CA GLU A 479 11.90 41.37 0.35
C GLU A 479 11.46 40.98 1.78
N LEU A 480 10.65 39.95 1.97
CA LEU A 480 10.28 39.46 3.29
C LEU A 480 11.49 39.03 4.12
N LEU A 481 12.46 38.37 3.47
CA LEU A 481 13.71 37.97 4.08
C LEU A 481 14.56 39.18 4.44
N ASP A 482 14.66 40.17 3.51
CA ASP A 482 15.44 41.41 3.77
C ASP A 482 14.86 42.23 4.91
N ASP A 483 13.57 42.43 4.93
CA ASP A 483 12.88 43.21 5.95
C ASP A 483 12.95 42.55 7.32
N TYR A 484 12.81 41.21 7.38
CA TYR A 484 12.89 40.47 8.62
C TYR A 484 14.33 40.49 9.18
N PHE A 485 15.33 40.26 8.32
CA PHE A 485 16.74 40.33 8.71
C PHE A 485 17.10 41.67 9.26
N LYS A 486 16.76 42.80 8.57
CA LYS A 486 17.01 44.16 9.04
C LYS A 486 16.38 44.45 10.39
N LYS A 487 15.16 43.99 10.64
CA LYS A 487 14.44 44.23 11.91
C LYS A 487 14.96 43.37 13.04
N ASN A 488 15.56 42.22 12.74
CA ASN A 488 15.96 41.22 13.76
C ASN A 488 17.47 40.91 13.68
N GLN A 489 18.29 41.78 13.14
CA GLN A 489 19.70 41.54 12.88
C GLN A 489 20.47 41.10 14.17
N GLN A 490 20.04 41.58 15.33
CA GLN A 490 20.57 41.20 16.63
C GLN A 490 20.37 39.72 17.02
N LYS A 491 19.50 38.97 16.32
CA LYS A 491 19.33 37.55 16.55
C LYS A 491 20.40 36.71 15.84
N TYR A 492 20.91 37.22 14.72
CA TYR A 492 21.82 36.49 13.85
C TYR A 492 23.26 36.83 14.18
N ILE A 493 23.77 36.16 15.19
CA ILE A 493 25.09 36.39 15.73
C ILE A 493 25.86 35.08 15.79
N TRP A 494 26.99 35.05 15.14
CA TRP A 494 27.95 34.00 15.41
C TRP A 494 28.38 34.04 16.86
N GLU A 495 28.19 32.98 17.58
CA GLU A 495 28.77 32.84 18.91
C GLU A 495 30.30 32.81 18.81
N LYS A 496 30.96 32.92 19.93
CA LYS A 496 32.42 32.74 20.03
C LYS A 496 32.78 31.32 19.51
N ARG A 497 33.70 31.25 18.56
CA ARG A 497 34.05 30.02 17.84
C ARG A 497 35.54 29.74 17.90
N ALA A 498 35.91 28.48 17.87
CA ALA A 498 37.29 28.03 17.70
C ALA A 498 37.48 27.50 16.25
N ASP A 499 38.50 28.01 15.56
CA ASP A 499 39.00 27.30 14.36
C ASP A 499 39.79 26.09 14.85
N ALA A 500 39.20 24.92 14.69
CA ALA A 500 39.63 23.69 15.31
C ALA A 500 39.72 22.49 14.35
N ARG A 501 40.65 21.63 14.70
CA ARG A 501 40.76 20.28 14.10
C ARG A 501 40.64 19.26 15.22
N VAL A 502 39.76 18.31 15.02
CA VAL A 502 39.40 17.30 16.01
C VAL A 502 39.76 15.92 15.50
N ALA A 503 40.35 15.11 16.33
CA ALA A 503 40.58 13.69 16.08
C ALA A 503 40.08 12.89 17.30
N ILE A 504 39.12 11.97 17.07
CA ILE A 504 38.64 11.03 18.07
C ILE A 504 39.23 9.68 17.79
N LEU A 505 40.17 9.25 18.59
CA LEU A 505 40.90 8.00 18.43
C LEU A 505 40.15 6.86 19.14
N THR A 506 39.90 5.76 18.42
CA THR A 506 39.51 4.45 18.97
C THR A 506 40.71 3.52 19.10
N ASP A 507 41.80 3.85 18.39
CA ASP A 507 43.09 3.15 18.50
C ASP A 507 44.14 4.09 19.04
N LEU A 508 44.58 3.86 20.28
CA LEU A 508 45.56 4.70 20.95
C LEU A 508 47.00 4.54 20.45
N SER A 509 47.29 3.51 19.67
CA SER A 509 48.63 3.26 19.07
C SER A 509 49.07 4.43 18.18
N ILE A 510 48.10 5.11 17.54
CA ILE A 510 48.35 6.24 16.62
C ILE A 510 48.39 7.61 17.31
N GLU A 511 48.23 7.69 18.64
CA GLU A 511 48.17 8.94 19.38
C GLU A 511 49.32 9.89 19.10
N LYS A 512 50.56 9.37 19.15
CA LYS A 512 51.78 10.16 18.92
C LYS A 512 51.84 10.77 17.55
N ASP A 513 51.46 10.02 16.55
CA ASP A 513 51.41 10.47 15.15
C ASP A 513 50.34 11.55 14.96
N ILE A 514 49.12 11.29 15.41
CA ILE A 514 48.02 12.25 15.33
C ILE A 514 48.37 13.55 16.09
N THR A 515 48.87 13.42 17.30
CA THR A 515 49.27 14.61 18.12
C THR A 515 50.30 15.46 17.43
N LYS A 516 51.29 14.82 16.75
CA LYS A 516 52.33 15.57 16.05
C LYS A 516 51.81 16.28 14.82
N GLU A 517 51.05 15.59 13.98
CA GLU A 517 50.63 16.08 12.67
C GLU A 517 49.44 17.06 12.76
N ILE A 518 48.52 16.87 13.75
CA ILE A 518 47.35 17.73 13.91
C ILE A 518 47.71 19.20 14.31
N LYS A 519 48.94 19.40 14.78
CA LYS A 519 49.44 20.76 15.16
C LYS A 519 49.50 21.71 14.00
N ASP A 520 49.84 21.23 12.81
CA ASP A 520 49.98 22.05 11.62
C ASP A 520 48.78 21.84 10.69
N ALA A 521 48.02 22.92 10.45
CA ALA A 521 46.88 22.90 9.58
C ALA A 521 47.21 22.40 8.16
N LYS A 522 48.47 22.61 7.68
CA LYS A 522 48.91 22.15 6.38
C LYS A 522 49.00 20.64 6.26
N ASN A 523 49.15 19.93 7.35
CA ASN A 523 49.25 18.49 7.40
C ASN A 523 47.89 17.81 7.43
N TRP A 524 46.79 18.56 7.60
CA TRP A 524 45.45 18.01 7.84
C TRP A 524 44.98 17.05 6.75
N ASP A 525 45.10 17.47 5.48
CA ASP A 525 44.61 16.65 4.37
C ASP A 525 45.45 15.37 4.21
N ALA A 526 46.77 15.47 4.44
CA ALA A 526 47.66 14.32 4.40
C ALA A 526 47.35 13.35 5.55
N LEU A 527 47.10 13.91 6.75
CA LEU A 527 46.77 13.14 7.94
C LEU A 527 45.42 12.41 7.76
N ASN A 528 44.42 13.12 7.28
CA ASN A 528 43.11 12.52 6.99
C ASN A 528 43.24 11.39 5.95
N LYS A 529 43.92 11.63 4.82
CA LYS A 529 44.16 10.62 3.79
C LYS A 529 44.95 9.41 4.32
N LYS A 530 45.90 9.62 5.22
CA LYS A 530 46.71 8.56 5.81
C LYS A 530 45.84 7.54 6.58
N TYR A 531 44.82 7.99 7.27
CA TYR A 531 44.00 7.16 8.14
C TYR A 531 42.60 6.90 7.63
N TYR A 532 42.21 7.47 6.48
CA TYR A 532 40.89 7.32 5.90
C TYR A 532 40.50 5.83 5.75
N GLY A 533 39.39 5.45 6.39
CA GLY A 533 38.84 4.10 6.30
C GLY A 533 39.64 3.01 7.00
N LYS A 534 40.78 3.32 7.69
CA LYS A 534 41.57 2.32 8.39
C LYS A 534 40.84 1.84 9.65
N LEU A 535 40.85 0.53 9.84
CA LEU A 535 40.24 -0.16 10.96
C LEU A 535 41.29 -0.67 11.94
N ASN A 536 40.95 -0.68 13.23
CA ASN A 536 41.72 -1.32 14.29
C ASN A 536 41.41 -2.83 14.33
N ASP A 537 42.09 -3.56 15.23
CA ASP A 537 41.90 -5.02 15.42
C ASP A 537 40.44 -5.40 15.79
N LYS A 538 39.65 -4.45 16.33
CA LYS A 538 38.23 -4.62 16.65
C LYS A 538 37.29 -4.27 15.49
N GLN A 539 37.81 -4.07 14.27
CA GLN A 539 37.04 -3.66 13.08
C GLN A 539 36.34 -2.30 13.23
N GLN A 540 36.84 -1.40 14.02
CA GLN A 540 36.36 -0.02 14.20
C GLN A 540 37.31 0.95 13.49
N LEU A 541 36.78 2.08 12.97
CA LEU A 541 37.63 3.14 12.43
C LEU A 541 38.66 3.55 13.49
N MET A 542 39.94 3.55 13.14
CA MET A 542 41.05 3.91 14.07
C MET A 542 40.88 5.33 14.60
N VAL A 543 40.37 6.24 13.80
CA VAL A 543 40.19 7.66 14.13
C VAL A 543 39.03 8.26 13.32
N HIS A 544 38.28 9.15 13.95
CA HIS A 544 37.33 10.03 13.29
C HIS A 544 37.89 11.45 13.28
N PHE A 545 37.86 12.11 12.12
CA PHE A 545 38.38 13.46 11.92
C PHE A 545 37.26 14.45 11.64
N GLU A 546 37.36 15.64 12.22
CA GLU A 546 36.48 16.77 11.97
C GLU A 546 37.32 18.08 11.98
N LYS A 547 36.99 19.01 11.06
CA LYS A 547 37.65 20.33 10.98
C LYS A 547 36.60 21.39 10.67
N GLY A 548 36.74 22.53 11.34
CA GLY A 548 35.90 23.69 11.08
C GLY A 548 35.88 24.68 12.25
N GLU A 549 35.05 25.69 12.06
CA GLU A 549 34.73 26.62 13.13
C GLU A 549 33.68 25.98 14.06
N MET A 550 34.01 25.81 15.31
CA MET A 550 33.18 25.17 16.33
C MET A 550 32.80 26.15 17.42
N SER A 551 31.49 26.34 17.66
CA SER A 551 30.98 27.17 18.75
C SER A 551 31.54 26.72 20.10
N GLU A 552 31.78 27.66 21.02
CA GLU A 552 32.15 27.33 22.40
C GLU A 552 31.06 26.49 23.11
N ASN A 553 29.84 26.55 22.63
CA ASN A 553 28.69 25.74 23.11
C ASN A 553 28.58 24.37 22.46
N ALA A 554 29.44 24.02 21.48
CA ALA A 554 29.42 22.72 20.83
C ALA A 554 29.73 21.56 21.81
N ASP A 555 29.11 20.42 21.60
CA ASP A 555 29.25 19.23 22.45
C ASP A 555 30.70 18.85 22.70
N VAL A 556 31.58 19.05 21.71
CA VAL A 556 33.01 18.76 21.84
C VAL A 556 33.64 19.52 23.00
N PHE A 557 33.20 20.74 23.28
CA PHE A 557 33.69 21.55 24.39
C PHE A 557 32.86 21.31 25.66
N GLN A 558 31.53 21.40 25.57
CA GLN A 558 30.64 21.37 26.73
C GLN A 558 30.51 19.98 27.37
N VAL A 559 30.22 18.96 26.56
CA VAL A 559 30.02 17.59 27.05
C VAL A 559 31.36 16.98 27.49
N ASN A 560 32.40 17.20 26.71
CA ASN A 560 33.72 16.61 26.97
C ASN A 560 34.60 17.48 27.89
N LYS A 561 34.09 18.64 28.32
CA LYS A 561 34.82 19.60 29.21
C LYS A 561 36.19 19.95 28.66
N VAL A 562 36.30 20.16 27.35
CA VAL A 562 37.54 20.60 26.71
C VAL A 562 37.71 22.10 26.96
N PRO A 563 38.90 22.59 27.43
CA PRO A 563 39.17 24.01 27.54
C PRO A 563 39.03 24.72 26.18
N PHE A 564 38.27 25.82 26.16
CA PHE A 564 38.08 26.63 24.96
C PHE A 564 39.20 27.67 24.82
N GLU A 565 40.41 27.19 24.55
CA GLU A 565 41.62 28.02 24.44
C GLU A 565 42.55 27.52 23.32
N LYS A 566 43.35 28.43 22.79
CA LYS A 566 44.30 28.11 21.72
C LYS A 566 45.31 27.05 22.16
N GLY A 567 45.56 26.08 21.28
CA GLY A 567 46.54 25.04 21.52
C GLY A 567 45.99 23.65 21.30
N ILE A 568 46.69 22.65 21.81
CA ILE A 568 46.28 21.25 21.73
C ILE A 568 45.74 20.80 23.05
N GLN A 569 44.52 20.29 23.01
CA GLN A 569 43.85 19.71 24.16
C GLN A 569 43.69 18.18 23.93
N LYS A 570 43.81 17.42 25.02
CA LYS A 570 43.59 15.98 25.01
C LYS A 570 42.62 15.60 26.12
N VAL A 571 41.56 14.91 25.79
CA VAL A 571 40.56 14.46 26.76
C VAL A 571 40.27 13.00 26.56
N LYS A 572 40.34 12.21 27.61
CA LYS A 572 40.03 10.78 27.59
C LYS A 572 38.51 10.59 27.66
N LEU A 573 37.94 9.89 26.68
CA LEU A 573 36.53 9.57 26.56
C LEU A 573 36.30 8.06 26.71
N GLY A 574 36.38 7.57 27.95
CA GLY A 574 36.37 6.13 28.22
C GLY A 574 37.58 5.42 27.58
N GLU A 575 37.38 4.50 26.65
CA GLU A 575 38.46 3.82 25.88
C GLU A 575 39.00 4.67 24.72
N ARG A 576 38.36 5.80 24.40
CA ARG A 576 38.73 6.69 23.27
C ARG A 576 39.51 7.87 23.77
N LEU A 577 40.26 8.53 22.88
CA LEU A 577 40.98 9.76 23.14
C LEU A 577 40.54 10.83 22.14
N LEU A 578 40.08 11.95 22.67
CA LEU A 578 39.84 13.17 21.91
C LEU A 578 41.12 14.00 21.89
N ILE A 579 41.58 14.38 20.71
CA ILE A 579 42.66 15.33 20.48
C ILE A 579 42.06 16.47 19.66
N ILE A 580 42.16 17.69 20.19
CA ILE A 580 41.70 18.89 19.50
C ILE A 580 42.85 19.91 19.42
N ALA A 581 43.08 20.41 18.21
CA ALA A 581 43.99 21.52 17.96
C ALA A 581 43.18 22.76 17.59
N ILE A 582 43.30 23.79 18.42
CA ILE A 582 42.63 25.10 18.25
C ILE A 582 43.66 26.08 17.73
N ASP A 583 43.50 26.56 16.51
CA ASP A 583 44.40 27.50 15.87
C ASP A 583 44.12 28.95 16.30
N GLY A 584 42.87 29.28 16.49
CA GLY A 584 42.45 30.61 16.89
C GLY A 584 41.06 30.61 17.51
N ILE A 585 40.79 31.65 18.28
CA ILE A 585 39.47 31.93 18.81
C ILE A 585 38.90 33.14 18.06
N LEU A 586 37.76 32.93 17.42
CA LEU A 586 37.00 33.96 16.74
C LEU A 586 35.99 34.57 17.72
N PRO A 587 35.96 35.88 17.90
CA PRO A 587 34.98 36.52 18.78
C PRO A 587 33.58 36.40 18.22
N SER A 588 32.58 36.57 19.06
CA SER A 588 31.21 36.74 18.62
C SER A 588 31.10 37.89 17.60
N SER A 589 30.40 37.71 16.53
CA SER A 589 30.23 38.66 15.43
C SER A 589 28.87 38.55 14.77
N PRO A 590 28.31 39.67 14.24
CA PRO A 590 27.08 39.58 13.45
C PRO A 590 27.29 38.70 12.24
N MET A 591 26.27 37.89 11.91
CA MET A 591 26.21 37.15 10.66
C MET A 591 25.82 38.08 9.51
N THR A 592 26.35 37.84 8.33
CA THR A 592 25.77 38.37 7.11
C THR A 592 24.42 37.71 6.82
N LYS A 593 23.62 38.30 5.96
CA LYS A 593 22.33 37.71 5.55
C LYS A 593 22.52 36.32 4.93
N GLU A 594 23.57 36.17 4.12
CA GLU A 594 23.92 34.90 3.47
C GLU A 594 24.27 33.81 4.46
N GLU A 595 25.03 34.16 5.49
CA GLU A 595 25.41 33.24 6.57
C GLU A 595 24.19 32.82 7.42
N ALA A 596 23.29 33.78 7.70
CA ALA A 596 22.07 33.54 8.46
C ALA A 596 20.93 32.91 7.66
N MET A 597 21.10 32.64 6.37
CA MET A 597 20.00 32.35 5.45
C MET A 597 19.11 31.18 5.90
N GLU A 598 19.67 30.13 6.44
CA GLU A 598 18.90 28.95 6.90
C GLU A 598 17.99 29.30 8.09
N GLU A 599 18.58 29.92 9.11
CA GLU A 599 17.84 30.36 10.30
C GLU A 599 16.82 31.45 9.94
N LEU A 600 17.23 32.41 9.10
CA LEU A 600 16.37 33.48 8.61
C LEU A 600 15.15 32.96 7.89
N ARG A 601 15.32 31.96 7.02
CA ARG A 601 14.17 31.33 6.33
C ARG A 601 13.24 30.63 7.31
N ALA A 602 13.78 29.95 8.32
CA ALA A 602 12.98 29.33 9.37
C ALA A 602 12.17 30.37 10.17
N ASP A 603 12.82 31.44 10.62
CA ASP A 603 12.17 32.52 11.36
C ASP A 603 11.08 33.23 10.55
N VAL A 604 11.34 33.50 9.25
CA VAL A 604 10.35 34.14 8.38
C VAL A 604 9.18 33.23 8.10
N ARG A 605 9.39 31.91 7.97
CA ARG A 605 8.29 30.94 7.87
C ARG A 605 7.39 30.99 9.11
N GLU A 606 7.98 31.01 10.30
CA GLU A 606 7.22 31.13 11.55
C GLU A 606 6.45 32.45 11.63
N ASP A 607 7.05 33.59 11.24
CA ASP A 607 6.40 34.90 11.21
C ASP A 607 5.23 34.94 10.24
N ILE A 608 5.36 34.34 9.05
CA ILE A 608 4.26 34.21 8.07
C ILE A 608 3.12 33.39 8.66
N LEU A 609 3.42 32.26 9.31
CA LEU A 609 2.40 31.43 9.95
C LEU A 609 1.69 32.15 11.08
N ALA A 610 2.45 32.84 11.95
CA ALA A 610 1.89 33.60 13.07
C ALA A 610 0.95 34.71 12.58
N LYS A 611 1.33 35.46 11.55
CA LYS A 611 0.48 36.47 10.92
C LYS A 611 -0.78 35.87 10.31
N THR A 612 -0.66 34.73 9.60
CA THR A 612 -1.80 34.01 9.03
C THR A 612 -2.77 33.56 10.12
N ILE A 613 -2.27 32.97 11.21
CA ILE A 613 -3.09 32.58 12.36
C ILE A 613 -3.83 33.80 12.95
N ALA A 614 -3.10 34.92 13.14
CA ALA A 614 -3.71 36.14 13.68
C ALA A 614 -4.84 36.67 12.78
N GLU A 615 -4.64 36.69 11.47
CA GLU A 615 -5.67 37.08 10.49
C GLU A 615 -6.87 36.12 10.51
N GLN A 616 -6.62 34.82 10.55
CA GLN A 616 -7.68 33.80 10.60
C GLN A 616 -8.47 33.88 11.92
N ARG A 617 -7.81 34.18 13.06
CA ARG A 617 -8.50 34.40 14.34
C ARG A 617 -9.47 35.57 14.29
N GLN A 618 -9.14 36.65 13.56
CA GLN A 618 -10.03 37.79 13.39
C GLN A 618 -11.27 37.47 12.55
N LYS A 619 -11.16 36.58 11.58
CA LYS A 619 -12.23 36.20 10.64
C LYS A 619 -13.09 35.04 11.14
N THR A 620 -12.58 34.24 12.07
CA THR A 620 -13.21 32.98 12.48
C THR A 620 -13.82 33.12 13.88
N LYS A 621 -15.10 32.78 14.01
CA LYS A 621 -15.74 32.70 15.33
C LYS A 621 -15.14 31.55 16.13
N ILE A 622 -14.54 31.83 17.27
CA ILE A 622 -13.99 30.83 18.20
C ILE A 622 -14.75 30.99 19.53
N VAL A 623 -15.36 29.90 20.00
CA VAL A 623 -16.05 29.86 21.30
C VAL A 623 -15.57 28.62 22.06
N ILE A 624 -15.03 28.87 23.25
CA ILE A 624 -14.66 27.82 24.20
C ILE A 624 -15.71 27.88 25.30
N GLU A 625 -16.61 26.88 25.31
CA GLU A 625 -17.64 26.81 26.35
C GLU A 625 -16.99 26.60 27.72
N PRO A 626 -17.43 27.31 28.79
CA PRO A 626 -16.83 27.17 30.12
C PRO A 626 -16.84 25.72 30.63
N SER A 627 -17.87 24.97 30.31
CA SER A 627 -18.00 23.54 30.65
C SER A 627 -16.97 22.66 29.92
N PHE A 628 -16.46 23.08 28.75
CA PHE A 628 -15.42 22.38 28.00
C PHE A 628 -14.10 22.37 28.79
N ASN A 629 -13.63 23.52 29.23
CA ASN A 629 -12.42 23.60 30.03
C ASN A 629 -12.56 22.93 31.39
N ALA A 630 -13.69 23.11 32.07
CA ALA A 630 -13.97 22.46 33.35
C ALA A 630 -13.91 20.93 33.29
N GLU A 631 -14.38 20.35 32.18
CA GLU A 631 -14.32 18.89 31.98
C GLU A 631 -12.90 18.40 31.64
N LEU A 632 -12.11 19.19 30.92
CA LEU A 632 -10.69 18.89 30.69
C LEU A 632 -9.91 18.93 32.01
N GLU A 633 -10.16 19.93 32.86
CA GLU A 633 -9.52 20.09 34.17
C GLU A 633 -9.78 18.91 35.13
N LYS A 634 -10.97 18.32 35.11
CA LYS A 634 -11.28 17.14 35.94
C LYS A 634 -10.34 15.96 35.68
N ASN A 635 -9.87 15.80 34.46
CA ASN A 635 -9.12 14.63 34.01
C ASN A 635 -7.61 14.87 33.85
N PHE A 636 -7.18 16.13 33.67
CA PHE A 636 -5.80 16.49 33.31
C PHE A 636 -5.19 17.60 34.17
N LYS A 637 -5.84 18.01 35.25
CA LYS A 637 -5.25 18.93 36.22
C LYS A 637 -4.13 18.21 36.98
N LYS A 638 -2.87 18.59 36.73
CA LYS A 638 -1.71 18.18 37.55
C LYS A 638 -1.60 19.08 38.75
#